data_cd476c7c9ec98530545141799b29aba6
#
_entry.id   cd476c7c9ec98530545141799b29aba6
#
_cell.length_a   1.000
_cell.length_b   1.000
_cell.length_c   1.000
_cell.angle_alpha   90.00
_cell.angle_beta   90.00
_cell.angle_gamma   90.00
#
_symmetry.space_group_name_H-M   'P 1'
#
loop_
_entity.id
_entity.type
_entity.pdbx_description
1 polymer ?
#
loop_
_entity_poly.entity_id
_entity_poly.type
_entity_poly.pdbx_seq_one_letter_code
_entity_poly.pdbx_strand_id
1 'polypeptide(L)'
;MLQPNQIAKALGCALPILIADFVHAADDKTVLQMPVVEIVGADSSLKNMAGSVNILTQEELFKSHVFNVNEALRKIPGVNVRDEEGFGMRPNIGIRGMNPTRSTKTLLLEDGIPLSYAPYGDNASYYHPPIERFASIEVLKGPEQIKFGPQTISGTINYLTPNPPSTPSGSLGFTGGSRDFYDGQFNYGGTWGDFGGLVDITHKESKGARDNTHSDINDFNIKGVYDVDSHNSLTLRANYFQEDSQVTYSGITDAEMRNFGIRYNPFKNDTMKTDRWGTSLTHQLSFNDDVMLTTNAYWSHFHRDWWRQASTTTDNQCGFTNARAQGLAINPDSCNSTQGRLRDYYSYGVEPRLHVNHRTLGIDNELDMGFRAHFEEQYRTQENAKPLGGATTISEKNERDTEAYSGFVQNKFILGDFSLTPGVRIEHVNFSRTDELKSVGGKTSLTEVLPAFGTTYSPNEKITTFFGFHGGFSPPRVEDAISNTGTIIDVGPEKSWNYEVGIRTKPYTGAKLDAALFRADFQQQNSVGSIAGGSTPLATGEALYEGAELLARQDFGPLFASDHNVYFQAAYTWVATAEMTSAFRCLGSTSDCNGVTARELANGAYIGNRLPYSPEHNLTATIGYSHPSGFDIHLETVYVGKQFSDFMNLKDGMDHPDTTNNFRQGRSGQFGQIDDFVVLNVATTYHVKPINTDFFVSLKNLLDETYIVDRTRGILPGAPRLIQAGFKVNF
;
A
#
# COMPACT_ATOMS: atom_id res chain seq x y z
N MET A 1 19.64 -7.79 -28.22
CA MET A 1 18.64 -7.85 -27.16
C MET A 1 17.59 -8.87 -27.57
N LEU A 2 17.49 -9.99 -26.85
CA LEU A 2 16.51 -11.04 -27.14
C LEU A 2 15.14 -10.58 -26.65
N GLN A 3 14.09 -10.79 -27.43
CA GLN A 3 12.73 -10.41 -27.05
C GLN A 3 12.23 -11.27 -25.87
N PRO A 4 11.41 -10.74 -24.92
CA PRO A 4 10.96 -11.43 -23.71
C PRO A 4 10.28 -12.78 -23.94
N ASN A 5 9.59 -12.94 -25.06
CA ASN A 5 8.94 -14.20 -25.46
C ASN A 5 9.90 -15.37 -25.78
N GLN A 6 11.19 -15.10 -25.96
CA GLN A 6 12.19 -16.15 -26.17
C GLN A 6 12.80 -16.64 -24.87
N ILE A 7 12.79 -15.84 -23.81
CA ILE A 7 13.27 -16.20 -22.47
C ILE A 7 12.27 -17.15 -21.80
N ALA A 8 10.97 -16.90 -21.93
CA ALA A 8 9.92 -17.78 -21.41
C ALA A 8 9.90 -19.16 -22.06
N LYS A 9 10.23 -19.25 -23.36
CA LYS A 9 10.35 -20.54 -24.07
C LYS A 9 11.64 -21.29 -23.74
N ALA A 10 12.72 -20.61 -23.41
CA ALA A 10 13.98 -21.21 -23.00
C ALA A 10 13.95 -21.75 -21.57
N LEU A 11 13.20 -21.11 -20.67
CA LEU A 11 13.00 -21.56 -19.27
C LEU A 11 12.11 -22.82 -19.18
N GLY A 12 11.14 -22.99 -20.08
CA GLY A 12 10.28 -24.17 -20.09
C GLY A 12 10.98 -25.47 -20.56
N CYS A 13 12.14 -25.38 -21.21
CA CYS A 13 12.90 -26.53 -21.69
C CYS A 13 14.15 -26.90 -20.86
N ALA A 14 14.57 -26.05 -19.92
CA ALA A 14 15.82 -26.25 -19.15
C ALA A 14 15.59 -26.81 -17.73
N LEU A 15 14.37 -26.91 -17.26
CA LEU A 15 14.05 -27.33 -15.89
C LEU A 15 14.25 -28.82 -15.55
N PRO A 16 14.27 -29.81 -16.50
CA PRO A 16 14.44 -31.20 -16.11
C PRO A 16 15.90 -31.68 -15.87
N ILE A 17 16.91 -30.84 -16.06
CA ILE A 17 18.32 -31.31 -16.07
C ILE A 17 19.10 -31.02 -14.78
N LEU A 18 18.54 -30.25 -13.84
CA LEU A 18 19.25 -29.82 -12.62
C LEU A 18 18.83 -30.52 -11.32
N ILE A 19 18.04 -31.60 -11.37
CA ILE A 19 17.54 -32.31 -10.16
C ILE A 19 18.31 -33.61 -9.85
N ALA A 20 19.35 -33.95 -10.57
CA ALA A 20 20.15 -35.14 -10.25
C ALA A 20 21.49 -34.72 -9.60
N ASP A 21 21.74 -35.22 -8.39
CA ASP A 21 22.98 -35.25 -7.63
C ASP A 21 23.33 -34.07 -6.68
N PHE A 22 22.48 -33.81 -5.65
CA PHE A 22 22.98 -33.24 -4.38
C PHE A 22 22.29 -33.90 -3.19
N VAL A 23 22.55 -35.18 -2.96
CA VAL A 23 22.29 -35.81 -1.67
C VAL A 23 23.63 -36.01 -0.99
N HIS A 24 24.03 -35.07 -0.13
CA HIS A 24 25.06 -35.30 0.89
C HIS A 24 24.45 -34.96 2.26
N ALA A 25 24.71 -35.88 3.20
CA ALA A 25 24.20 -35.85 4.54
C ALA A 25 24.57 -34.56 5.27
N ALA A 26 23.55 -33.90 5.84
CA ALA A 26 23.74 -32.77 6.73
C ALA A 26 24.20 -33.25 8.11
N ASP A 27 25.34 -32.76 8.57
CA ASP A 27 25.67 -32.70 9.98
C ASP A 27 24.71 -31.74 10.69
N ASP A 28 24.19 -32.16 11.83
CA ASP A 28 23.21 -31.50 12.66
C ASP A 28 23.80 -30.24 13.34
N LYS A 29 24.10 -29.20 12.55
CA LYS A 29 24.41 -27.86 13.07
C LYS A 29 23.11 -27.06 13.08
N THR A 30 22.68 -26.64 14.25
CA THR A 30 21.63 -25.62 14.41
C THR A 30 22.02 -24.37 13.62
N VAL A 31 21.44 -24.23 12.43
CA VAL A 31 21.56 -23.01 11.62
C VAL A 31 20.93 -21.88 12.43
N LEU A 32 21.70 -20.86 12.79
CA LEU A 32 21.18 -19.62 13.32
C LEU A 32 20.40 -18.95 12.19
N GLN A 33 19.09 -19.23 12.13
CA GLN A 33 18.19 -18.38 11.34
C GLN A 33 18.11 -17.01 12.03
N MET A 34 19.00 -16.10 11.65
CA MET A 34 18.84 -14.71 12.05
C MET A 34 17.58 -14.15 11.34
N PRO A 35 16.66 -13.51 12.06
CA PRO A 35 15.45 -13.00 11.46
C PRO A 35 15.78 -11.95 10.40
N VAL A 36 15.17 -12.04 9.24
CA VAL A 36 15.00 -10.91 8.32
C VAL A 36 14.50 -9.72 9.13
N VAL A 37 14.70 -8.50 8.66
CA VAL A 37 14.27 -7.26 9.34
C VAL A 37 12.75 -7.28 9.54
N GLU A 38 12.29 -8.12 10.46
CA GLU A 38 10.95 -8.09 11.02
C GLU A 38 10.87 -6.84 11.91
N ILE A 39 9.89 -5.99 11.66
CA ILE A 39 9.65 -4.81 12.50
C ILE A 39 9.08 -5.23 13.85
N VAL A 40 8.25 -6.24 13.83
CA VAL A 40 7.47 -6.72 14.97
C VAL A 40 8.01 -8.02 15.52
N GLY A 41 8.52 -8.89 14.68
CA GLY A 41 8.97 -10.23 15.10
C GLY A 41 7.85 -11.10 15.68
N ALA A 42 8.19 -11.96 16.62
CA ALA A 42 7.24 -12.87 17.24
C ALA A 42 6.22 -12.16 18.16
N ASP A 43 5.08 -12.79 18.38
CA ASP A 43 3.99 -12.34 19.27
C ASP A 43 4.48 -11.92 20.69
N SER A 44 5.61 -12.46 21.16
CA SER A 44 6.25 -12.11 22.42
C SER A 44 6.86 -10.70 22.46
N SER A 45 7.30 -10.18 21.32
CA SER A 45 7.86 -8.82 21.21
C SER A 45 6.78 -7.73 21.29
N LEU A 46 5.51 -8.08 21.03
CA LEU A 46 4.37 -7.17 21.14
C LEU A 46 4.14 -6.67 22.57
N LYS A 47 4.55 -7.45 23.59
CA LYS A 47 4.35 -7.09 25.02
C LYS A 47 4.93 -5.73 25.37
N ASN A 48 6.10 -5.40 24.83
CA ASN A 48 6.80 -4.16 25.18
C ASN A 48 6.74 -3.11 24.06
N MET A 49 5.87 -3.29 23.07
CA MET A 49 5.74 -2.37 21.94
C MET A 49 4.64 -1.36 22.21
N ALA A 50 5.02 -0.09 22.32
CA ALA A 50 4.08 1.00 22.51
C ALA A 50 3.41 1.34 21.19
N GLY A 51 2.07 1.33 21.16
CA GLY A 51 1.29 1.65 19.96
C GLY A 51 0.55 0.47 19.35
N SER A 52 -0.36 0.79 18.44
CA SER A 52 -1.18 -0.20 17.73
C SER A 52 -0.36 -0.90 16.66
N VAL A 53 -0.29 -2.21 16.74
CA VAL A 53 0.43 -3.08 15.80
C VAL A 53 -0.45 -4.25 15.42
N ASN A 54 -0.48 -4.59 14.13
CA ASN A 54 -1.21 -5.73 13.62
C ASN A 54 -0.34 -6.52 12.66
N ILE A 55 -0.48 -7.83 12.68
CA ILE A 55 0.19 -8.76 11.77
C ILE A 55 -0.86 -9.61 11.08
N LEU A 56 -0.79 -9.70 9.75
CA LEU A 56 -1.46 -10.73 8.97
C LEU A 56 -0.46 -11.82 8.66
N THR A 57 -0.70 -13.01 9.17
CA THR A 57 0.18 -14.16 9.01
C THR A 57 0.00 -14.81 7.64
N GLN A 58 0.98 -15.62 7.23
CA GLN A 58 0.89 -16.42 6.01
C GLN A 58 -0.34 -17.34 5.99
N GLU A 59 -0.68 -17.94 7.13
CA GLU A 59 -1.85 -18.78 7.26
C GLU A 59 -3.16 -18.01 7.03
N GLU A 60 -3.28 -16.80 7.59
CA GLU A 60 -4.45 -15.94 7.41
C GLU A 60 -4.59 -15.46 5.96
N LEU A 61 -3.47 -15.08 5.31
CA LEU A 61 -3.46 -14.72 3.89
C LEU A 61 -3.89 -15.89 3.00
N PHE A 62 -3.33 -17.07 3.25
CA PHE A 62 -3.65 -18.28 2.49
C PHE A 62 -5.12 -18.69 2.65
N LYS A 63 -5.61 -18.86 3.89
CA LYS A 63 -7.01 -19.25 4.15
C LYS A 63 -8.03 -18.27 3.59
N SER A 64 -7.69 -16.99 3.54
CA SER A 64 -8.58 -15.95 3.03
C SER A 64 -8.72 -15.92 1.51
N HIS A 65 -7.83 -16.60 0.78
CA HIS A 65 -7.77 -16.58 -0.69
C HIS A 65 -7.97 -15.17 -1.25
N VAL A 66 -7.22 -14.22 -0.68
CA VAL A 66 -7.31 -12.82 -1.09
C VAL A 66 -6.87 -12.66 -2.54
N PHE A 67 -7.61 -11.84 -3.29
CA PHE A 67 -7.30 -11.57 -4.67
C PHE A 67 -6.18 -10.52 -4.83
N ASN A 68 -6.14 -9.54 -3.93
CA ASN A 68 -5.16 -8.46 -3.95
C ASN A 68 -4.86 -7.93 -2.53
N VAL A 69 -3.89 -7.03 -2.45
CA VAL A 69 -3.46 -6.41 -1.18
C VAL A 69 -4.59 -5.65 -0.46
N ASN A 70 -5.52 -5.04 -1.19
CA ASN A 70 -6.62 -4.29 -0.58
C ASN A 70 -7.53 -5.21 0.23
N GLU A 71 -7.83 -6.42 -0.27
CA GLU A 71 -8.63 -7.40 0.48
C GLU A 71 -7.91 -7.85 1.76
N ALA A 72 -6.60 -8.06 1.70
CA ALA A 72 -5.81 -8.40 2.88
C ALA A 72 -5.86 -7.29 3.94
N LEU A 73 -5.61 -6.05 3.53
CA LEU A 73 -5.51 -4.90 4.43
C LEU A 73 -6.84 -4.51 5.08
N ARG A 74 -8.00 -4.81 4.48
CA ARG A 74 -9.32 -4.62 5.13
C ARG A 74 -9.52 -5.42 6.41
N LYS A 75 -8.71 -6.45 6.64
CA LYS A 75 -8.72 -7.27 7.87
C LYS A 75 -8.02 -6.59 9.06
N ILE A 76 -7.42 -5.43 8.85
CA ILE A 76 -6.67 -4.68 9.85
C ILE A 76 -7.49 -3.45 10.29
N PRO A 77 -7.82 -3.29 11.57
CA PRO A 77 -8.53 -2.12 12.05
C PRO A 77 -7.70 -0.85 11.80
N GLY A 78 -8.37 0.24 11.50
CA GLY A 78 -7.75 1.51 11.15
C GLY A 78 -7.42 1.66 9.68
N VAL A 79 -7.25 0.58 8.94
CA VAL A 79 -6.88 0.64 7.52
C VAL A 79 -8.14 0.85 6.66
N ASN A 80 -8.11 1.89 5.82
CA ASN A 80 -9.11 2.18 4.81
C ASN A 80 -8.48 2.06 3.42
N VAL A 81 -8.99 1.16 2.60
CA VAL A 81 -8.50 0.93 1.25
C VAL A 81 -9.59 1.25 0.23
N ARG A 82 -9.19 1.83 -0.88
CA ARG A 82 -10.05 2.15 -2.01
C ARG A 82 -9.56 1.43 -3.26
N ASP A 83 -10.45 0.61 -3.83
CA ASP A 83 -10.17 -0.04 -5.10
C ASP A 83 -10.21 0.98 -6.25
N GLU A 84 -9.51 0.67 -7.34
CA GLU A 84 -9.49 1.50 -8.52
C GLU A 84 -9.75 0.70 -9.79
N GLU A 85 -8.83 -0.19 -10.17
CA GLU A 85 -8.97 -1.03 -11.36
C GLU A 85 -9.42 -2.47 -11.04
N GLY A 86 -9.39 -2.84 -9.77
CA GLY A 86 -9.77 -4.17 -9.28
C GLY A 86 -8.62 -5.16 -9.11
N PHE A 87 -7.36 -4.74 -9.34
CA PHE A 87 -6.16 -5.60 -9.16
C PHE A 87 -5.31 -5.25 -7.96
N GLY A 88 -5.40 -4.02 -7.42
CA GLY A 88 -4.64 -3.55 -6.28
C GLY A 88 -3.19 -3.16 -6.58
N MET A 89 -2.77 -3.08 -7.86
CA MET A 89 -1.42 -2.68 -8.23
C MET A 89 -1.13 -1.19 -8.07
N ARG A 90 -2.18 -0.42 -7.90
CA ARG A 90 -2.13 1.02 -7.61
C ARG A 90 -2.88 1.27 -6.32
N PRO A 91 -2.33 0.82 -5.18
CA PRO A 91 -3.06 0.82 -3.92
C PRO A 91 -3.37 2.24 -3.46
N ASN A 92 -4.60 2.41 -3.03
CA ASN A 92 -5.04 3.59 -2.32
C ASN A 92 -5.28 3.18 -0.88
N ILE A 93 -4.31 3.44 0.00
CA ILE A 93 -4.31 3.02 1.40
C ILE A 93 -4.23 4.24 2.29
N GLY A 94 -5.23 4.43 3.11
CA GLY A 94 -5.26 5.39 4.22
C GLY A 94 -5.39 4.66 5.54
N ILE A 95 -4.97 5.28 6.62
CA ILE A 95 -5.11 4.74 7.98
C ILE A 95 -5.80 5.80 8.83
N ARG A 96 -6.71 5.37 9.74
CA ARG A 96 -7.42 6.25 10.69
C ARG A 96 -8.22 7.38 10.01
N GLY A 97 -8.91 7.05 8.92
CA GLY A 97 -9.76 7.98 8.19
C GLY A 97 -9.04 8.94 7.23
N MET A 98 -7.72 8.88 7.15
CA MET A 98 -6.96 9.72 6.22
C MET A 98 -7.22 9.32 4.78
N ASN A 99 -7.21 10.31 3.88
CA ASN A 99 -7.48 10.11 2.46
C ASN A 99 -6.52 9.06 1.86
N PRO A 100 -7.03 7.96 1.30
CA PRO A 100 -6.20 6.83 0.84
C PRO A 100 -5.50 7.09 -0.50
N THR A 101 -5.82 8.17 -1.21
CA THR A 101 -5.37 8.39 -2.59
C THR A 101 -3.87 8.14 -2.77
N ARG A 102 -3.55 7.11 -3.57
CA ARG A 102 -2.17 6.70 -3.92
C ARG A 102 -1.26 6.45 -2.71
N SER A 103 -1.81 6.15 -1.56
CA SER A 103 -1.07 5.85 -0.33
C SER A 103 -0.07 6.94 0.09
N THR A 104 -0.31 8.20 -0.30
CA THR A 104 0.66 9.31 -0.13
C THR A 104 0.98 9.64 1.33
N LYS A 105 0.18 9.13 2.27
CA LYS A 105 0.33 9.35 3.72
C LYS A 105 0.77 8.10 4.48
N THR A 106 0.89 6.97 3.78
CA THR A 106 1.22 5.66 4.36
C THR A 106 2.56 5.18 3.81
N LEU A 107 3.49 4.85 4.69
CA LEU A 107 4.77 4.28 4.30
C LEU A 107 4.60 2.80 3.94
N LEU A 108 4.99 2.44 2.73
CA LEU A 108 5.02 1.06 2.27
C LEU A 108 6.47 0.56 2.22
N LEU A 109 6.74 -0.54 2.91
CA LEU A 109 8.05 -1.20 2.97
C LEU A 109 7.94 -2.64 2.48
N GLU A 110 9.04 -3.17 1.96
CA GLU A 110 9.24 -4.58 1.67
C GLU A 110 10.54 -5.03 2.34
N ASP A 111 10.45 -5.95 3.31
CA ASP A 111 11.57 -6.36 4.18
C ASP A 111 12.30 -5.14 4.81
N GLY A 112 11.54 -4.13 5.26
CA GLY A 112 12.07 -2.90 5.88
C GLY A 112 12.62 -1.84 4.92
N ILE A 113 12.63 -2.09 3.60
CA ILE A 113 13.14 -1.20 2.55
C ILE A 113 11.96 -0.50 1.88
N PRO A 114 12.04 0.82 1.51
CA PRO A 114 10.96 1.50 0.82
C PRO A 114 10.52 0.78 -0.46
N LEU A 115 9.22 0.45 -0.54
CA LEU A 115 8.61 -0.22 -1.69
C LEU A 115 8.29 0.76 -2.83
N SER A 116 7.90 2.00 -2.48
CA SER A 116 7.63 3.06 -3.45
C SER A 116 8.87 3.37 -4.28
N TYR A 117 8.66 3.66 -5.56
CA TYR A 117 9.74 3.97 -6.49
C TYR A 117 10.42 5.32 -6.26
N ALA A 118 9.75 6.28 -5.58
CA ALA A 118 10.30 7.59 -5.20
C ALA A 118 9.58 8.12 -3.94
N PRO A 119 9.85 7.55 -2.74
CA PRO A 119 9.10 7.86 -1.52
C PRO A 119 9.24 9.30 -1.03
N TYR A 120 10.27 10.02 -1.43
CA TYR A 120 10.48 11.43 -1.09
C TYR A 120 10.03 12.39 -2.19
N GLY A 121 10.37 12.13 -3.45
CA GLY A 121 10.17 13.08 -4.56
C GLY A 121 8.86 12.89 -5.33
N ASP A 122 8.29 11.70 -5.35
CA ASP A 122 6.98 11.37 -5.94
C ASP A 122 6.33 10.22 -5.14
N ASN A 123 5.78 10.57 -3.99
CA ASN A 123 5.26 9.63 -3.00
C ASN A 123 3.94 8.94 -3.39
N ALA A 124 3.50 9.08 -4.62
CA ALA A 124 2.28 8.43 -5.13
C ALA A 124 2.55 6.99 -5.55
N SER A 125 1.80 6.04 -5.01
CA SER A 125 1.96 4.62 -5.31
C SER A 125 1.30 4.24 -6.63
N TYR A 126 2.10 3.98 -7.68
CA TYR A 126 1.69 3.43 -8.99
C TYR A 126 2.23 2.02 -9.24
N TYR A 127 2.87 1.45 -8.25
CA TYR A 127 3.41 0.10 -8.25
C TYR A 127 3.07 -0.59 -6.94
N HIS A 128 2.64 -1.82 -7.03
CA HIS A 128 2.56 -2.76 -5.92
C HIS A 128 2.70 -4.17 -6.48
N PRO A 129 3.55 -5.02 -5.90
CA PRO A 129 3.67 -6.41 -6.33
C PRO A 129 2.42 -7.21 -5.99
N PRO A 130 2.22 -8.38 -6.61
CA PRO A 130 1.11 -9.27 -6.27
C PRO A 130 1.22 -9.72 -4.82
N ILE A 131 0.06 -9.95 -4.18
CA ILE A 131 -0.02 -10.35 -2.76
C ILE A 131 0.67 -11.69 -2.50
N GLU A 132 0.74 -12.52 -3.49
CA GLU A 132 1.34 -13.85 -3.50
C GLU A 132 2.85 -13.82 -3.18
N ARG A 133 3.52 -12.68 -3.43
CA ARG A 133 4.95 -12.47 -3.08
C ARG A 133 5.21 -12.52 -1.58
N PHE A 134 4.20 -12.27 -0.73
CA PHE A 134 4.39 -12.00 0.68
C PHE A 134 4.03 -13.18 1.58
N ALA A 135 4.87 -13.42 2.59
CA ALA A 135 4.62 -14.37 3.67
C ALA A 135 3.75 -13.76 4.77
N SER A 136 3.93 -12.47 5.07
CA SER A 136 3.16 -11.76 6.09
C SER A 136 3.13 -10.26 5.84
N ILE A 137 2.22 -9.56 6.53
CA ILE A 137 2.09 -8.11 6.47
C ILE A 137 2.05 -7.57 7.89
N GLU A 138 2.94 -6.66 8.21
CA GLU A 138 2.99 -5.93 9.48
C GLU A 138 2.46 -4.50 9.30
N VAL A 139 1.61 -4.02 10.19
CA VAL A 139 1.08 -2.66 10.17
C VAL A 139 1.32 -1.98 11.51
N LEU A 140 2.09 -0.90 11.49
CA LEU A 140 2.44 -0.08 12.65
C LEU A 140 1.75 1.27 12.55
N LYS A 141 1.15 1.72 13.65
CA LYS A 141 0.39 2.97 13.70
C LYS A 141 0.81 3.92 14.83
N GLY A 142 1.80 3.51 15.63
CA GLY A 142 2.25 4.20 16.83
C GLY A 142 3.65 4.81 16.75
N PRO A 143 4.25 5.17 17.89
CA PRO A 143 5.53 5.87 17.99
C PRO A 143 6.73 5.08 17.43
N GLU A 144 6.64 3.76 17.34
CA GLU A 144 7.67 2.91 16.73
C GLU A 144 7.94 3.23 15.24
N GLN A 145 7.04 3.98 14.59
CA GLN A 145 7.21 4.43 13.20
C GLN A 145 8.42 5.35 13.01
N ILE A 146 8.93 6.01 14.05
CA ILE A 146 10.11 6.89 13.93
C ILE A 146 11.36 6.16 13.44
N LYS A 147 11.42 4.83 13.59
CA LYS A 147 12.49 4.01 13.02
C LYS A 147 12.46 4.01 11.50
N PHE A 148 11.36 4.45 10.88
CA PHE A 148 11.11 4.40 9.45
C PHE A 148 10.72 5.79 8.93
N GLY A 149 10.74 5.96 7.61
CA GLY A 149 10.36 7.20 6.93
C GLY A 149 10.43 7.02 5.41
N PRO A 150 9.94 8.02 4.65
CA PRO A 150 9.53 9.37 5.11
C PRO A 150 8.05 9.54 5.46
N GLN A 151 7.15 8.67 5.03
CA GLN A 151 5.70 8.88 5.10
C GLN A 151 5.11 8.30 6.39
N THR A 152 5.37 8.93 7.54
CA THR A 152 4.97 8.45 8.87
C THR A 152 3.71 9.12 9.42
N ILE A 153 2.90 9.74 8.56
CA ILE A 153 1.67 10.44 8.96
C ILE A 153 0.61 9.48 9.48
N SER A 154 0.26 8.48 8.67
CA SER A 154 -0.87 7.60 8.98
C SER A 154 -0.43 6.26 9.58
N GLY A 155 0.67 5.71 9.10
CA GLY A 155 1.17 4.42 9.51
C GLY A 155 2.21 3.87 8.56
N THR A 156 2.84 2.77 8.97
CA THR A 156 3.80 2.02 8.18
C THR A 156 3.28 0.62 7.92
N ILE A 157 3.32 0.16 6.69
CA ILE A 157 3.00 -1.20 6.27
C ILE A 157 4.28 -1.84 5.76
N ASN A 158 4.70 -2.93 6.40
CA ASN A 158 5.86 -3.71 5.99
C ASN A 158 5.41 -5.06 5.47
N TYR A 159 5.71 -5.34 4.23
CA TYR A 159 5.45 -6.61 3.57
C TYR A 159 6.69 -7.49 3.71
N LEU A 160 6.54 -8.66 4.30
CA LEU A 160 7.63 -9.61 4.50
C LEU A 160 7.61 -10.68 3.41
N THR A 161 8.73 -10.84 2.71
CA THR A 161 8.90 -11.91 1.73
C THR A 161 9.32 -13.20 2.43
N PRO A 162 8.97 -14.39 1.88
CA PRO A 162 9.35 -15.66 2.51
C PRO A 162 10.86 -15.82 2.61
N ASN A 163 11.29 -16.56 3.62
CA ASN A 163 12.69 -16.96 3.81
C ASN A 163 12.94 -18.34 3.23
N PRO A 164 14.20 -18.66 2.86
CA PRO A 164 14.57 -20.02 2.52
C PRO A 164 14.18 -20.99 3.65
N PRO A 165 13.43 -22.07 3.37
CA PRO A 165 13.07 -23.04 4.38
C PRO A 165 14.30 -23.83 4.87
N SER A 166 14.27 -24.32 6.11
CA SER A 166 15.37 -25.10 6.69
C SER A 166 15.61 -26.43 5.96
N THR A 167 14.55 -27.04 5.42
CA THR A 167 14.62 -28.23 4.57
C THR A 167 14.12 -27.89 3.17
N PRO A 168 14.77 -28.41 2.11
CA PRO A 168 14.31 -28.19 0.75
C PRO A 168 12.83 -28.53 0.59
N SER A 169 12.06 -27.55 0.15
CA SER A 169 10.63 -27.68 -0.06
C SER A 169 10.13 -26.64 -1.07
N GLY A 170 8.96 -26.88 -1.62
CA GLY A 170 8.37 -25.97 -2.59
C GLY A 170 6.87 -26.10 -2.67
N SER A 171 6.26 -25.24 -3.45
CA SER A 171 4.86 -25.36 -3.80
C SER A 171 4.58 -24.96 -5.22
N LEU A 172 3.55 -25.59 -5.80
CA LEU A 172 2.97 -25.24 -7.10
C LEU A 172 1.49 -24.97 -6.90
N GLY A 173 1.06 -23.76 -7.20
CA GLY A 173 -0.33 -23.32 -7.11
C GLY A 173 -0.90 -22.96 -8.47
N PHE A 174 -2.19 -23.22 -8.64
CA PHE A 174 -2.94 -22.76 -9.80
C PHE A 174 -4.35 -22.38 -9.36
N THR A 175 -4.81 -21.23 -9.85
CA THR A 175 -6.16 -20.72 -9.65
C THR A 175 -6.76 -20.29 -10.97
N GLY A 176 -7.98 -20.73 -11.25
CA GLY A 176 -8.78 -20.24 -12.36
C GLY A 176 -10.10 -19.66 -11.87
N GLY A 177 -10.69 -18.77 -12.65
CA GLY A 177 -11.94 -18.15 -12.19
C GLY A 177 -12.75 -17.45 -13.29
N SER A 178 -13.87 -16.89 -12.85
CA SER A 178 -14.65 -16.00 -13.69
C SER A 178 -13.85 -14.72 -14.02
N ARG A 179 -14.30 -13.94 -15.00
CA ARG A 179 -13.61 -12.73 -15.48
C ARG A 179 -12.24 -13.02 -16.12
N ASP A 180 -12.12 -14.20 -16.76
CA ASP A 180 -10.88 -14.69 -17.36
C ASP A 180 -9.70 -14.61 -16.37
N PHE A 181 -9.96 -14.99 -15.11
CA PHE A 181 -8.96 -14.97 -14.05
C PHE A 181 -8.11 -16.24 -14.10
N TYR A 182 -6.80 -16.04 -14.13
CA TYR A 182 -5.77 -17.06 -13.99
C TYR A 182 -4.67 -16.56 -13.06
N ASP A 183 -4.19 -17.46 -12.20
CA ASP A 183 -3.05 -17.23 -11.30
C ASP A 183 -2.26 -18.52 -11.18
N GLY A 184 -0.98 -18.46 -11.53
CA GLY A 184 -0.01 -19.53 -11.42
C GLY A 184 1.13 -19.13 -10.51
N GLN A 185 1.43 -19.96 -9.51
CA GLN A 185 2.45 -19.70 -8.51
C GLN A 185 3.41 -20.88 -8.44
N PHE A 186 4.69 -20.58 -8.35
CA PHE A 186 5.73 -21.58 -8.07
C PHE A 186 6.72 -21.00 -7.08
N ASN A 187 7.02 -21.74 -6.02
CA ASN A 187 8.16 -21.45 -5.18
C ASN A 187 8.96 -22.73 -4.86
N TYR A 188 10.24 -22.57 -4.69
CA TYR A 188 11.13 -23.60 -4.23
C TYR A 188 12.33 -23.00 -3.51
N GLY A 189 12.69 -23.58 -2.39
CA GLY A 189 13.84 -23.15 -1.62
C GLY A 189 14.33 -24.21 -0.66
N GLY A 190 15.45 -23.92 -0.01
CA GLY A 190 16.05 -24.79 1.00
C GLY A 190 17.29 -24.15 1.60
N THR A 191 17.80 -24.78 2.65
CA THR A 191 19.06 -24.43 3.28
C THR A 191 20.03 -25.62 3.19
N TRP A 192 21.25 -25.35 2.71
CA TRP A 192 22.29 -26.33 2.47
C TRP A 192 23.60 -25.84 3.13
N GLY A 193 23.90 -26.34 4.31
CA GLY A 193 25.00 -25.84 5.13
C GLY A 193 24.79 -24.36 5.51
N ASP A 194 25.74 -23.51 5.17
CA ASP A 194 25.70 -22.08 5.49
C ASP A 194 24.96 -21.25 4.42
N PHE A 195 24.38 -21.88 3.40
CA PHE A 195 23.66 -21.21 2.32
C PHE A 195 22.18 -21.60 2.28
N GLY A 196 21.31 -20.60 2.28
CA GLY A 196 19.88 -20.72 2.01
C GLY A 196 19.51 -20.05 0.69
N GLY A 197 18.63 -20.66 -0.07
CA GLY A 197 18.15 -20.10 -1.34
C GLY A 197 16.64 -20.29 -1.53
N LEU A 198 15.97 -19.29 -2.13
CA LEU A 198 14.55 -19.33 -2.47
C LEU A 198 14.32 -18.66 -3.81
N VAL A 199 13.47 -19.27 -4.63
CA VAL A 199 12.92 -18.68 -5.86
C VAL A 199 11.40 -18.67 -5.73
N ASP A 200 10.78 -17.57 -6.12
CA ASP A 200 9.33 -17.40 -6.18
C ASP A 200 8.92 -16.78 -7.51
N ILE A 201 7.90 -17.34 -8.16
CA ILE A 201 7.40 -16.93 -9.48
C ILE A 201 5.87 -16.86 -9.41
N THR A 202 5.31 -15.73 -9.83
CA THR A 202 3.86 -15.55 -9.96
C THR A 202 3.52 -15.01 -11.35
N HIS A 203 2.52 -15.60 -11.98
CA HIS A 203 1.85 -15.06 -13.16
C HIS A 203 0.36 -14.92 -12.86
N LYS A 204 -0.21 -13.74 -13.12
CA LYS A 204 -1.60 -13.44 -12.80
C LYS A 204 -2.23 -12.56 -13.85
N GLU A 205 -3.40 -12.97 -14.35
CA GLU A 205 -4.18 -12.20 -15.30
C GLU A 205 -5.67 -12.22 -14.98
N SER A 206 -6.40 -11.16 -15.35
CA SER A 206 -7.85 -11.09 -15.25
C SER A 206 -8.41 -9.87 -15.97
N LYS A 207 -9.71 -9.89 -16.25
CA LYS A 207 -10.48 -8.66 -16.54
C LYS A 207 -10.69 -7.84 -15.27
N GLY A 208 -10.62 -6.52 -15.40
CA GLY A 208 -10.84 -5.58 -14.30
C GLY A 208 -12.32 -5.41 -13.91
N ALA A 209 -12.60 -4.34 -13.16
CA ALA A 209 -13.94 -4.04 -12.66
C ALA A 209 -14.88 -3.46 -13.72
N ARG A 210 -14.36 -2.95 -14.83
CA ARG A 210 -15.10 -2.28 -15.90
C ARG A 210 -14.88 -2.93 -17.26
N ASP A 211 -15.72 -2.59 -18.24
CA ASP A 211 -15.51 -2.95 -19.65
C ASP A 211 -14.15 -2.43 -20.14
N ASN A 212 -13.57 -3.14 -21.10
CA ASN A 212 -12.26 -2.78 -21.67
C ASN A 212 -11.15 -2.59 -20.64
N THR A 213 -11.17 -3.35 -19.54
CA THR A 213 -10.07 -3.39 -18.59
C THR A 213 -9.56 -4.80 -18.41
N HIS A 214 -8.24 -4.95 -18.49
CA HIS A 214 -7.52 -6.23 -18.36
C HIS A 214 -6.12 -5.95 -17.85
N SER A 215 -5.56 -6.88 -17.08
CA SER A 215 -4.17 -6.80 -16.62
C SER A 215 -3.52 -8.17 -16.66
N ASP A 216 -2.26 -8.19 -17.10
CA ASP A 216 -1.33 -9.32 -17.10
C ASP A 216 -0.11 -8.93 -16.26
N ILE A 217 0.24 -9.77 -15.29
CA ILE A 217 1.30 -9.51 -14.32
C ILE A 217 2.24 -10.70 -14.28
N ASN A 218 3.53 -10.42 -14.37
CA ASN A 218 4.59 -11.39 -14.13
C ASN A 218 5.48 -10.90 -13.00
N ASP A 219 5.73 -11.73 -12.00
CA ASP A 219 6.54 -11.44 -10.84
C ASP A 219 7.55 -12.54 -10.59
N PHE A 220 8.81 -12.16 -10.40
CA PHE A 220 9.92 -13.08 -10.17
C PHE A 220 10.78 -12.58 -9.02
N ASN A 221 11.06 -13.46 -8.05
CA ASN A 221 11.87 -13.14 -6.89
C ASN A 221 12.90 -14.22 -6.60
N ILE A 222 14.08 -13.78 -6.19
CA ILE A 222 15.15 -14.65 -5.65
C ILE A 222 15.58 -14.06 -4.33
N LYS A 223 15.76 -14.91 -3.32
CA LYS A 223 16.38 -14.58 -2.05
C LYS A 223 17.47 -15.61 -1.75
N GLY A 224 18.70 -15.13 -1.46
CA GLY A 224 19.82 -15.94 -1.01
C GLY A 224 20.27 -15.45 0.37
N VAL A 225 20.48 -16.36 1.29
CA VAL A 225 21.02 -16.09 2.63
C VAL A 225 22.33 -16.85 2.75
N TYR A 226 23.37 -16.18 3.22
CA TYR A 226 24.66 -16.78 3.44
C TYR A 226 25.19 -16.43 4.83
N ASP A 227 25.30 -17.43 5.70
CA ASP A 227 25.89 -17.31 7.01
C ASP A 227 27.42 -17.42 6.85
N VAL A 228 28.09 -16.25 6.84
CA VAL A 228 29.56 -16.17 6.66
C VAL A 228 30.26 -16.81 7.83
N ASP A 229 29.76 -16.57 9.04
CA ASP A 229 30.19 -17.18 10.30
C ASP A 229 29.04 -17.04 11.34
N SER A 230 29.31 -17.42 12.60
CA SER A 230 28.34 -17.35 13.69
C SER A 230 27.90 -15.93 14.06
N HIS A 231 28.52 -14.89 13.52
CA HIS A 231 28.26 -13.48 13.83
C HIS A 231 27.82 -12.67 12.60
N ASN A 232 28.08 -13.19 11.40
CA ASN A 232 27.84 -12.46 10.14
C ASN A 232 26.91 -13.24 9.23
N SER A 233 25.82 -12.60 8.80
CA SER A 233 24.93 -13.13 7.77
C SER A 233 24.70 -12.09 6.67
N LEU A 234 24.63 -12.55 5.44
CA LEU A 234 24.34 -11.75 4.25
C LEU A 234 23.06 -12.26 3.61
N THR A 235 22.10 -11.37 3.36
CA THR A 235 20.90 -11.66 2.59
C THR A 235 20.91 -10.84 1.31
N LEU A 236 20.97 -11.50 0.17
CA LEU A 236 20.80 -10.90 -1.15
C LEU A 236 19.39 -11.18 -1.67
N ARG A 237 18.72 -10.15 -2.14
CA ARG A 237 17.42 -10.28 -2.82
C ARG A 237 17.46 -9.58 -4.17
N ALA A 238 16.83 -10.20 -5.17
CA ALA A 238 16.59 -9.61 -6.47
C ALA A 238 15.15 -9.91 -6.90
N ASN A 239 14.50 -8.94 -7.52
CA ASN A 239 13.14 -9.09 -8.04
C ASN A 239 12.98 -8.42 -9.39
N TYR A 240 12.08 -8.97 -10.19
CA TYR A 240 11.61 -8.40 -11.44
C TYR A 240 10.08 -8.49 -11.48
N PHE A 241 9.44 -7.38 -11.79
CA PHE A 241 8.00 -7.26 -11.97
C PHE A 241 7.69 -6.67 -13.33
N GLN A 242 6.67 -7.18 -14.00
CA GLN A 242 6.15 -6.66 -15.26
C GLN A 242 4.64 -6.61 -15.23
N GLU A 243 4.07 -5.53 -15.75
CA GLU A 243 2.64 -5.35 -15.96
C GLU A 243 2.37 -4.92 -17.40
N ASP A 244 1.40 -5.57 -18.06
CA ASP A 244 0.77 -5.10 -19.31
C ASP A 244 -0.74 -4.98 -19.07
N SER A 245 -1.24 -3.75 -18.99
CA SER A 245 -2.63 -3.49 -18.62
C SER A 245 -3.33 -2.61 -19.64
N GLN A 246 -4.57 -2.99 -19.97
CA GLN A 246 -5.56 -2.12 -20.57
C GLN A 246 -6.40 -1.50 -19.45
N VAL A 247 -6.07 -0.30 -19.03
CA VAL A 247 -6.74 0.41 -17.94
C VAL A 247 -6.92 1.86 -18.29
N THR A 248 -8.08 2.42 -17.97
CA THR A 248 -8.34 3.84 -18.11
C THR A 248 -8.37 4.53 -16.75
N TYR A 249 -7.87 5.74 -16.73
CA TYR A 249 -7.86 6.57 -15.53
C TYR A 249 -9.20 7.30 -15.31
N SER A 250 -9.91 7.66 -16.39
CA SER A 250 -11.18 8.35 -16.32
C SER A 250 -12.32 7.44 -15.81
N GLY A 251 -13.05 7.91 -14.81
CA GLY A 251 -14.34 7.35 -14.43
C GLY A 251 -15.45 7.68 -15.43
N ILE A 252 -16.70 7.49 -15.05
CA ILE A 252 -17.89 7.84 -15.84
C ILE A 252 -18.70 8.96 -15.19
N THR A 253 -19.52 9.61 -15.99
CA THR A 253 -20.48 10.63 -15.51
C THR A 253 -21.74 9.97 -14.95
N ASP A 254 -22.54 10.71 -14.18
CA ASP A 254 -23.84 10.21 -13.70
C ASP A 254 -24.80 9.89 -14.85
N ALA A 255 -24.70 10.60 -15.98
CA ALA A 255 -25.52 10.33 -17.18
C ALA A 255 -25.04 9.06 -17.91
N GLU A 256 -23.72 8.86 -18.05
CA GLU A 256 -23.16 7.62 -18.60
C GLU A 256 -23.56 6.41 -17.74
N MET A 257 -23.49 6.56 -16.39
CA MET A 257 -23.89 5.49 -15.47
C MET A 257 -25.35 5.07 -15.66
N ARG A 258 -26.26 6.06 -15.78
CA ARG A 258 -27.72 5.79 -16.00
C ARG A 258 -27.99 5.12 -17.34
N ASN A 259 -27.28 5.53 -18.41
CA ASN A 259 -27.57 5.08 -19.77
C ASN A 259 -26.89 3.76 -20.14
N PHE A 260 -25.70 3.51 -19.60
CA PHE A 260 -24.84 2.36 -19.99
C PHE A 260 -24.52 1.42 -18.82
N GLY A 261 -24.85 1.81 -17.58
CA GLY A 261 -24.49 1.05 -16.38
C GLY A 261 -23.12 1.45 -15.80
N ILE A 262 -22.90 1.05 -14.55
CA ILE A 262 -21.75 1.50 -13.75
C ILE A 262 -20.40 0.94 -14.25
N ARG A 263 -20.42 -0.18 -14.99
CA ARG A 263 -19.21 -0.85 -15.52
C ARG A 263 -18.79 -0.30 -16.88
N TYR A 264 -19.55 0.63 -17.44
CA TYR A 264 -19.23 1.23 -18.73
C TYR A 264 -17.86 1.89 -18.73
N ASN A 265 -17.06 1.59 -19.75
CA ASN A 265 -15.80 2.24 -20.04
C ASN A 265 -15.60 2.28 -21.55
N PRO A 266 -15.66 3.45 -22.20
CA PRO A 266 -15.47 3.56 -23.63
C PRO A 266 -13.97 3.57 -24.05
N PHE A 267 -13.03 3.86 -23.12
CA PHE A 267 -11.61 4.09 -23.43
C PHE A 267 -10.82 2.79 -23.59
N LYS A 268 -11.15 2.03 -24.62
CA LYS A 268 -10.46 0.78 -24.98
C LYS A 268 -9.02 0.95 -25.44
N ASN A 269 -8.59 2.19 -25.76
CA ASN A 269 -7.27 2.51 -26.26
C ASN A 269 -6.28 2.94 -25.16
N ASP A 270 -6.76 3.06 -23.92
CA ASP A 270 -5.91 3.45 -22.79
C ASP A 270 -5.10 2.23 -22.32
N THR A 271 -3.78 2.37 -22.22
CA THR A 271 -2.87 1.29 -21.84
C THR A 271 -1.85 1.76 -20.81
N MET A 272 -1.41 0.84 -19.97
CA MET A 272 -0.34 1.05 -19.01
C MET A 272 0.57 -0.16 -18.99
N LYS A 273 1.85 0.08 -19.28
CA LYS A 273 2.92 -0.93 -19.17
C LYS A 273 3.91 -0.47 -18.15
N THR A 274 4.27 -1.36 -17.25
CA THR A 274 5.30 -1.07 -16.25
C THR A 274 6.24 -2.24 -16.09
N ASP A 275 7.48 -1.94 -15.79
CA ASP A 275 8.44 -2.93 -15.31
C ASP A 275 9.24 -2.36 -14.15
N ARG A 276 9.66 -3.24 -13.25
CA ARG A 276 10.48 -2.89 -12.09
C ARG A 276 11.54 -3.94 -11.84
N TRP A 277 12.76 -3.46 -11.69
CA TRP A 277 13.87 -4.22 -11.14
C TRP A 277 14.17 -3.74 -9.73
N GLY A 278 14.46 -4.65 -8.84
CA GLY A 278 14.87 -4.33 -7.48
C GLY A 278 15.94 -5.29 -7.00
N THR A 279 16.91 -4.78 -6.25
CA THR A 279 17.91 -5.59 -5.56
C THR A 279 18.24 -4.99 -4.21
N SER A 280 18.51 -5.83 -3.24
CA SER A 280 18.99 -5.41 -1.92
C SER A 280 19.97 -6.39 -1.34
N LEU A 281 20.91 -5.85 -0.58
CA LEU A 281 21.86 -6.60 0.23
C LEU A 281 21.69 -6.16 1.69
N THR A 282 21.35 -7.10 2.55
CA THR A 282 21.29 -6.91 3.99
C THR A 282 22.46 -7.64 4.64
N HIS A 283 23.31 -6.92 5.36
CA HIS A 283 24.33 -7.47 6.21
C HIS A 283 23.90 -7.37 7.67
N GLN A 284 23.90 -8.49 8.37
CA GLN A 284 23.68 -8.55 9.82
C GLN A 284 24.99 -8.96 10.49
N LEU A 285 25.44 -8.14 11.44
CA LEU A 285 26.65 -8.37 12.23
C LEU A 285 26.29 -8.33 13.72
N SER A 286 26.38 -9.47 14.38
CA SER A 286 26.29 -9.57 15.83
C SER A 286 27.68 -9.43 16.45
N PHE A 287 27.97 -8.31 17.08
CA PHE A 287 29.23 -8.14 17.82
C PHE A 287 29.31 -9.06 19.06
N ASN A 288 28.14 -9.27 19.65
CA ASN A 288 27.85 -10.19 20.75
C ASN A 288 26.34 -10.35 20.88
N ASP A 289 25.83 -11.05 21.90
CA ASP A 289 24.41 -11.31 22.12
C ASP A 289 23.58 -10.01 22.35
N ASP A 290 24.22 -8.92 22.75
CA ASP A 290 23.57 -7.65 23.10
C ASP A 290 23.69 -6.58 22.02
N VAL A 291 24.60 -6.73 21.03
CA VAL A 291 24.89 -5.67 20.06
C VAL A 291 24.84 -6.22 18.65
N MET A 292 23.87 -5.74 17.87
CA MET A 292 23.66 -6.11 16.48
C MET A 292 23.65 -4.88 15.57
N LEU A 293 24.39 -4.95 14.48
CA LEU A 293 24.37 -3.98 13.38
C LEU A 293 23.74 -4.62 12.16
N THR A 294 22.65 -4.04 11.67
CA THR A 294 22.02 -4.41 10.40
C THR A 294 22.25 -3.29 9.38
N THR A 295 22.83 -3.61 8.23
CA THR A 295 23.05 -2.63 7.15
C THR A 295 22.33 -3.09 5.89
N ASN A 296 21.37 -2.28 5.44
CA ASN A 296 20.68 -2.46 4.17
C ASN A 296 21.31 -1.58 3.10
N ALA A 297 21.64 -2.15 1.94
CA ALA A 297 21.93 -1.43 0.72
C ALA A 297 20.93 -1.87 -0.34
N TYR A 298 20.35 -0.93 -1.08
CA TYR A 298 19.29 -1.25 -2.04
C TYR A 298 19.36 -0.34 -3.28
N TRP A 299 18.84 -0.90 -4.36
CA TRP A 299 18.65 -0.21 -5.64
C TRP A 299 17.38 -0.70 -6.32
N SER A 300 16.64 0.19 -6.96
CA SER A 300 15.53 -0.17 -7.83
C SER A 300 15.41 0.76 -9.03
N HIS A 301 14.90 0.22 -10.12
CA HIS A 301 14.47 0.96 -11.31
C HIS A 301 13.01 0.62 -11.59
N PHE A 302 12.18 1.63 -11.79
CA PHE A 302 10.79 1.49 -12.17
C PHE A 302 10.54 2.27 -13.44
N HIS A 303 10.10 1.57 -14.49
CA HIS A 303 9.67 2.16 -15.75
C HIS A 303 8.15 2.15 -15.85
N ARG A 304 7.58 3.24 -16.39
CA ARG A 304 6.15 3.36 -16.63
C ARG A 304 5.89 3.99 -18.00
N ASP A 305 5.18 3.26 -18.84
CA ASP A 305 4.70 3.69 -20.15
C ASP A 305 3.16 3.70 -20.12
N TRP A 306 2.57 4.89 -19.93
CA TRP A 306 1.14 5.07 -19.73
C TRP A 306 0.53 5.99 -20.79
N TRP A 307 -0.30 5.42 -21.65
CA TRP A 307 -1.01 6.11 -22.72
C TRP A 307 -2.50 6.19 -22.41
N ARG A 308 -3.10 7.40 -22.57
CA ARG A 308 -4.50 7.63 -22.25
C ARG A 308 -5.12 8.73 -23.11
N GLN A 309 -6.42 8.63 -23.35
CA GLN A 309 -7.25 9.57 -24.08
C GLN A 309 -7.99 10.56 -23.16
N ALA A 310 -8.19 10.21 -21.88
CA ALA A 310 -8.75 11.10 -20.88
C ALA A 310 -8.21 10.82 -19.48
N SER A 311 -8.06 11.87 -18.67
CA SER A 311 -7.66 11.79 -17.26
C SER A 311 -8.86 11.76 -16.32
N THR A 312 -9.92 12.51 -16.65
CA THR A 312 -11.15 12.66 -15.88
C THR A 312 -12.32 12.76 -16.84
N THR A 313 -13.55 12.78 -16.31
CA THR A 313 -14.76 13.02 -17.10
C THR A 313 -14.82 14.43 -17.69
N THR A 314 -14.10 15.38 -17.10
CA THR A 314 -14.03 16.79 -17.54
C THR A 314 -12.86 17.09 -18.47
N ASP A 315 -11.99 16.10 -18.72
CA ASP A 315 -10.88 16.25 -19.66
C ASP A 315 -11.41 16.36 -21.10
N ASN A 316 -11.08 17.47 -21.74
CA ASN A 316 -11.55 17.78 -23.10
C ASN A 316 -10.53 17.47 -24.19
N GLN A 317 -9.49 16.73 -23.91
CA GLN A 317 -8.42 16.37 -24.85
C GLN A 317 -8.98 15.80 -26.17
N CYS A 318 -10.03 14.98 -26.09
CA CYS A 318 -10.70 14.35 -27.23
C CYS A 318 -12.00 15.05 -27.64
N GLY A 319 -12.38 16.15 -27.00
CA GLY A 319 -13.64 16.86 -27.28
C GLY A 319 -14.92 16.11 -26.82
N PHE A 320 -14.80 15.09 -25.96
CA PHE A 320 -15.92 14.24 -25.57
C PHE A 320 -16.74 14.77 -24.39
N THR A 321 -16.29 15.80 -23.70
CA THR A 321 -16.86 16.29 -22.44
C THR A 321 -18.37 16.52 -22.52
N ASN A 322 -18.86 17.22 -23.55
CA ASN A 322 -20.28 17.52 -23.68
C ASN A 322 -21.13 16.25 -23.96
N ALA A 323 -20.65 15.35 -24.82
CA ALA A 323 -21.34 14.10 -25.10
C ALA A 323 -21.44 13.23 -23.83
N ARG A 324 -20.35 13.10 -23.09
CA ARG A 324 -20.27 12.36 -21.83
C ARG A 324 -21.20 12.94 -20.76
N ALA A 325 -21.25 14.26 -20.62
CA ALA A 325 -22.15 14.95 -19.68
C ALA A 325 -23.63 14.70 -19.97
N GLN A 326 -23.97 14.46 -21.25
CA GLN A 326 -25.34 14.12 -21.70
C GLN A 326 -25.59 12.60 -21.68
N GLY A 327 -24.60 11.78 -21.35
CA GLY A 327 -24.69 10.32 -21.38
C GLY A 327 -24.83 9.78 -22.80
N LEU A 328 -24.23 10.45 -23.79
CA LEU A 328 -24.16 9.97 -25.16
C LEU A 328 -22.95 9.06 -25.35
N ALA A 329 -23.11 8.04 -26.19
CA ALA A 329 -22.00 7.17 -26.55
C ALA A 329 -20.91 7.96 -27.30
N ILE A 330 -19.65 7.69 -26.97
CA ILE A 330 -18.49 8.26 -27.64
C ILE A 330 -17.73 7.17 -28.39
N ASN A 331 -17.05 7.57 -29.47
CA ASN A 331 -16.14 6.68 -30.19
C ASN A 331 -14.69 7.08 -29.89
N PRO A 332 -13.95 6.36 -29.05
CA PRO A 332 -12.56 6.68 -28.72
C PRO A 332 -11.64 6.65 -29.95
N ASP A 333 -11.94 5.89 -31.02
CA ASP A 333 -11.17 5.85 -32.24
C ASP A 333 -11.27 7.16 -33.06
N SER A 334 -12.26 8.01 -32.76
CA SER A 334 -12.36 9.33 -33.36
C SER A 334 -11.52 10.40 -32.65
N CYS A 335 -10.91 10.08 -31.50
CA CYS A 335 -10.03 10.97 -30.79
C CYS A 335 -8.70 11.16 -31.56
N ASN A 336 -8.34 12.40 -31.82
CA ASN A 336 -7.10 12.74 -32.52
C ASN A 336 -5.88 12.89 -31.62
N SER A 337 -5.98 12.56 -30.34
CA SER A 337 -4.92 12.74 -29.38
C SER A 337 -4.91 11.64 -28.32
N THR A 338 -3.74 11.08 -28.06
CA THR A 338 -3.41 10.31 -26.86
C THR A 338 -2.23 10.96 -26.14
N GLN A 339 -2.21 10.91 -24.83
CA GLN A 339 -1.11 11.42 -24.01
C GLN A 339 -0.36 10.25 -23.38
N GLY A 340 0.95 10.17 -23.74
CA GLY A 340 1.91 9.27 -23.10
C GLY A 340 2.53 9.94 -21.88
N ARG A 341 2.50 9.23 -20.76
CA ARG A 341 3.17 9.61 -19.50
C ARG A 341 4.32 8.65 -19.26
N LEU A 342 5.43 8.91 -19.92
CA LEU A 342 6.62 8.07 -19.90
C LEU A 342 7.49 8.48 -18.71
N ARG A 343 7.87 7.52 -17.87
CA ARG A 343 8.56 7.78 -16.60
C ARG A 343 9.59 6.72 -16.32
N ASP A 344 10.77 7.13 -15.91
CA ASP A 344 11.79 6.28 -15.33
C ASP A 344 12.15 6.82 -13.97
N TYR A 345 12.22 5.92 -12.99
CA TYR A 345 12.58 6.23 -11.62
C TYR A 345 13.70 5.31 -11.17
N TYR A 346 14.78 5.89 -10.66
CA TYR A 346 15.85 5.18 -9.99
C TYR A 346 15.84 5.57 -8.52
N SER A 347 15.95 4.59 -7.65
CA SER A 347 15.95 4.78 -6.20
C SER A 347 17.00 3.89 -5.58
N TYR A 348 17.89 4.45 -4.78
CA TYR A 348 18.96 3.70 -4.13
C TYR A 348 19.36 4.31 -2.80
N GLY A 349 19.92 3.49 -1.92
CA GLY A 349 20.31 3.97 -0.61
C GLY A 349 21.06 2.95 0.23
N VAL A 350 21.55 3.45 1.37
CA VAL A 350 22.18 2.64 2.40
C VAL A 350 21.65 3.05 3.76
N GLU A 351 21.40 2.04 4.61
CA GLU A 351 20.80 2.24 5.92
C GLU A 351 21.41 1.30 6.97
N PRO A 352 22.46 1.72 7.70
CA PRO A 352 22.91 1.06 8.91
C PRO A 352 21.97 1.33 10.09
N ARG A 353 21.65 0.27 10.85
CA ARG A 353 20.84 0.29 12.08
C ARG A 353 21.57 -0.47 13.17
N LEU A 354 21.79 0.13 14.31
CA LEU A 354 22.41 -0.47 15.48
C LEU A 354 21.34 -0.72 16.55
N HIS A 355 21.26 -1.95 17.02
CA HIS A 355 20.49 -2.39 18.17
C HIS A 355 21.44 -2.76 19.32
N VAL A 356 21.17 -2.25 20.53
CA VAL A 356 21.99 -2.52 21.70
C VAL A 356 21.09 -2.81 22.91
N ASN A 357 21.20 -4.02 23.46
CA ASN A 357 20.69 -4.32 24.80
C ASN A 357 21.75 -3.89 25.82
N HIS A 358 21.37 -3.05 26.77
CA HIS A 358 22.32 -2.59 27.78
C HIS A 358 21.65 -2.37 29.12
N ARG A 359 22.45 -2.33 30.17
CA ARG A 359 21.97 -2.02 31.52
C ARG A 359 22.61 -0.74 32.02
N THR A 360 21.81 0.26 32.32
CA THR A 360 22.26 1.56 32.82
C THR A 360 21.52 1.90 34.11
N LEU A 361 22.26 2.24 35.17
CA LEU A 361 21.70 2.54 36.50
C LEU A 361 20.83 1.40 37.07
N GLY A 362 21.11 0.16 36.71
CA GLY A 362 20.37 -1.02 37.15
C GLY A 362 19.06 -1.27 36.38
N ILE A 363 18.77 -0.49 35.33
CA ILE A 363 17.61 -0.60 34.46
C ILE A 363 18.05 -1.28 33.16
N ASP A 364 17.29 -2.26 32.69
CA ASP A 364 17.50 -2.89 31.39
C ASP A 364 16.94 -1.96 30.30
N ASN A 365 17.68 -1.84 29.20
CA ASN A 365 17.39 -0.92 28.11
C ASN A 365 17.61 -1.60 26.75
N GLU A 366 16.79 -1.19 25.76
CA GLU A 366 16.99 -1.50 24.35
C GLU A 366 17.16 -0.18 23.59
N LEU A 367 18.37 0.04 23.06
CA LEU A 367 18.70 1.21 22.25
C LEU A 367 18.67 0.85 20.78
N ASP A 368 17.86 1.55 20.00
CA ASP A 368 17.83 1.50 18.56
C ASP A 368 18.27 2.83 17.97
N MET A 369 19.22 2.82 17.05
CA MET A 369 19.62 4.00 16.29
C MET A 369 19.93 3.63 14.85
N GLY A 370 19.73 4.56 13.93
CA GLY A 370 20.01 4.34 12.52
C GLY A 370 20.20 5.62 11.75
N PHE A 371 20.79 5.46 10.59
CA PHE A 371 20.99 6.53 9.61
C PHE A 371 20.64 5.99 8.22
N ARG A 372 20.01 6.82 7.38
CA ARG A 372 19.75 6.49 5.98
C ARG A 372 20.25 7.62 5.07
N ALA A 373 21.01 7.25 4.05
CA ALA A 373 21.22 8.07 2.87
C ALA A 373 20.44 7.47 1.71
N HIS A 374 19.55 8.26 1.10
CA HIS A 374 18.63 7.84 0.05
C HIS A 374 18.63 8.82 -1.09
N PHE A 375 18.63 8.31 -2.32
CA PHE A 375 18.73 9.08 -3.54
C PHE A 375 17.68 8.62 -4.54
N GLU A 376 17.07 9.59 -5.25
CA GLU A 376 16.09 9.35 -6.30
C GLU A 376 16.40 10.19 -7.52
N GLU A 377 16.31 9.57 -8.69
CA GLU A 377 16.39 10.21 -9.99
C GLU A 377 15.11 9.91 -10.78
N GLN A 378 14.48 10.91 -11.33
CA GLN A 378 13.22 10.77 -12.05
C GLN A 378 13.35 11.44 -13.43
N TYR A 379 13.19 10.65 -14.48
CA TYR A 379 13.12 11.13 -15.86
C TYR A 379 11.67 11.09 -16.32
N ARG A 380 11.12 12.25 -16.66
CA ARG A 380 9.70 12.39 -16.97
C ARG A 380 9.52 13.01 -18.34
N THR A 381 8.94 12.24 -19.27
CA THR A 381 8.54 12.70 -20.59
C THR A 381 7.03 12.62 -20.73
N GLN A 382 6.41 13.67 -21.24
CA GLN A 382 5.03 13.62 -21.71
C GLN A 382 5.01 13.83 -23.20
N GLU A 383 4.42 12.88 -23.90
CA GLU A 383 4.20 12.92 -25.33
C GLU A 383 2.70 13.09 -25.64
N ASN A 384 2.42 13.89 -26.68
CA ASN A 384 1.10 13.91 -27.29
C ASN A 384 1.23 13.27 -28.67
N ALA A 385 0.52 12.16 -28.86
CA ALA A 385 0.50 11.43 -30.12
C ALA A 385 -0.88 11.51 -30.75
N LYS A 386 -0.93 11.42 -32.08
CA LYS A 386 -2.17 11.09 -32.78
C LYS A 386 -2.35 9.58 -32.73
N PRO A 387 -3.57 9.06 -32.51
CA PRO A 387 -3.81 7.63 -32.59
C PRO A 387 -3.34 7.06 -33.93
N LEU A 388 -2.92 5.79 -33.97
CA LEU A 388 -2.51 5.07 -35.16
C LEU A 388 -1.19 5.57 -35.79
N GLY A 389 -0.18 5.91 -34.98
CA GLY A 389 1.18 6.14 -35.46
C GLY A 389 1.44 7.51 -36.09
N GLY A 390 0.63 8.49 -35.74
CA GLY A 390 0.89 9.89 -36.10
C GLY A 390 2.15 10.45 -35.40
N ALA A 391 2.63 11.60 -35.89
CA ALA A 391 3.77 12.29 -35.27
C ALA A 391 3.52 12.60 -33.79
N THR A 392 4.50 12.31 -32.96
CA THR A 392 4.50 12.66 -31.53
C THR A 392 5.08 14.05 -31.32
N THR A 393 4.59 14.75 -30.31
CA THR A 393 5.14 16.01 -29.83
C THR A 393 5.40 15.90 -28.33
N ILE A 394 6.61 16.26 -27.92
CA ILE A 394 6.97 16.27 -26.49
C ILE A 394 6.45 17.58 -25.87
N SER A 395 5.63 17.46 -24.82
CA SER A 395 5.05 18.60 -24.10
C SER A 395 5.65 18.80 -22.70
N GLU A 396 6.33 17.79 -22.17
CA GLU A 396 7.08 17.83 -20.91
C GLU A 396 8.34 16.98 -21.06
N LYS A 397 9.47 17.49 -20.61
CA LYS A 397 10.70 16.71 -20.42
C LYS A 397 11.42 17.28 -19.21
N ASN A 398 11.38 16.53 -18.10
CA ASN A 398 11.91 16.94 -16.82
C ASN A 398 12.83 15.87 -16.24
N GLU A 399 13.90 16.34 -15.63
CA GLU A 399 14.72 15.59 -14.70
C GLU A 399 14.46 16.13 -13.29
N ARG A 400 14.31 15.23 -12.32
CA ARG A 400 14.04 15.54 -10.91
C ARG A 400 14.91 14.66 -10.04
N ASP A 401 15.64 15.26 -9.12
CA ASP A 401 16.47 14.56 -8.17
C ASP A 401 16.01 14.86 -6.76
N THR A 402 16.14 13.84 -5.92
CA THR A 402 15.88 13.96 -4.49
C THR A 402 17.00 13.29 -3.72
N GLU A 403 17.60 14.00 -2.79
CA GLU A 403 18.59 13.49 -1.86
C GLU A 403 18.03 13.60 -0.44
N ALA A 404 17.92 12.49 0.28
CA ALA A 404 17.40 12.47 1.63
C ALA A 404 18.38 11.84 2.62
N TYR A 405 18.61 12.55 3.70
CA TYR A 405 19.44 12.11 4.82
C TYR A 405 18.58 12.09 6.07
N SER A 406 18.45 10.93 6.69
CA SER A 406 17.66 10.80 7.90
C SER A 406 18.40 10.02 8.98
N GLY A 407 18.10 10.32 10.22
CA GLY A 407 18.64 9.60 11.36
C GLY A 407 17.61 9.50 12.47
N PHE A 408 17.66 8.42 13.23
CA PHE A 408 16.81 8.26 14.40
C PHE A 408 17.60 7.68 15.58
N VAL A 409 17.12 7.96 16.77
CA VAL A 409 17.52 7.31 18.00
C VAL A 409 16.31 7.11 18.89
N GLN A 410 16.19 5.93 19.48
CA GLN A 410 15.13 5.55 20.39
C GLN A 410 15.75 4.67 21.49
N ASN A 411 15.41 4.91 22.76
CA ASN A 411 15.81 4.02 23.86
C ASN A 411 14.59 3.59 24.65
N LYS A 412 14.41 2.28 24.80
CA LYS A 412 13.36 1.70 25.63
C LYS A 412 13.93 1.37 26.99
N PHE A 413 13.42 2.00 28.04
CA PHE A 413 13.71 1.70 29.43
C PHE A 413 12.72 0.70 29.96
N ILE A 414 13.20 -0.45 30.48
CA ILE A 414 12.36 -1.55 30.99
C ILE A 414 12.36 -1.50 32.52
N LEU A 415 11.23 -1.12 33.11
CA LEU A 415 11.04 -0.84 34.53
C LEU A 415 10.05 -1.85 35.14
N GLY A 416 10.43 -3.12 35.17
CA GLY A 416 9.54 -4.22 35.57
C GLY A 416 8.39 -4.39 34.57
N ASP A 417 7.16 -4.15 35.02
CA ASP A 417 5.96 -4.25 34.17
C ASP A 417 5.75 -3.01 33.27
N PHE A 418 6.52 -1.95 33.47
CA PHE A 418 6.44 -0.72 32.66
C PHE A 418 7.59 -0.63 31.67
N SER A 419 7.34 0.00 30.51
CA SER A 419 8.39 0.49 29.64
C SER A 419 8.16 1.96 29.28
N LEU A 420 9.26 2.70 29.06
CA LEU A 420 9.26 4.07 28.58
C LEU A 420 10.19 4.16 27.37
N THR A 421 9.68 4.69 26.27
CA THR A 421 10.40 4.68 24.98
C THR A 421 10.41 6.09 24.37
N PRO A 422 11.29 7.02 24.84
CA PRO A 422 11.54 8.26 24.12
C PRO A 422 12.35 8.01 22.86
N GLY A 423 12.07 8.80 21.83
CA GLY A 423 12.80 8.75 20.57
C GLY A 423 12.70 10.04 19.78
N VAL A 424 13.57 10.20 18.81
CA VAL A 424 13.57 11.30 17.87
C VAL A 424 14.09 10.85 16.51
N ARG A 425 13.50 11.39 15.45
CA ARG A 425 13.95 11.26 14.08
C ARG A 425 14.19 12.63 13.47
N ILE A 426 15.21 12.75 12.63
CA ILE A 426 15.49 13.94 11.82
C ILE A 426 15.46 13.53 10.35
N GLU A 427 14.76 14.31 9.54
CA GLU A 427 14.70 14.19 8.09
C GLU A 427 15.24 15.47 7.45
N HIS A 428 16.20 15.33 6.54
CA HIS A 428 16.69 16.41 5.69
C HIS A 428 16.58 16.00 4.22
N VAL A 429 15.88 16.79 3.42
CA VAL A 429 15.58 16.44 2.02
C VAL A 429 15.94 17.63 1.12
N ASN A 430 16.72 17.37 0.07
CA ASN A 430 17.02 18.29 -1.01
C ASN A 430 16.23 17.89 -2.25
N PHE A 431 15.58 18.85 -2.89
CA PHE A 431 14.85 18.63 -4.13
C PHE A 431 15.47 19.47 -5.25
N SER A 432 15.59 18.87 -6.44
CA SER A 432 15.89 19.61 -7.67
C SER A 432 14.93 19.24 -8.79
N ARG A 433 14.69 20.17 -9.69
CA ARG A 433 13.93 19.96 -10.92
C ARG A 433 14.54 20.78 -12.04
N THR A 434 14.73 20.14 -13.20
CA THR A 434 15.17 20.77 -14.45
C THR A 434 14.14 20.47 -15.53
N ASP A 435 13.60 21.52 -16.17
CA ASP A 435 12.78 21.41 -17.39
C ASP A 435 13.72 21.55 -18.59
N GLU A 436 14.00 20.45 -19.28
CA GLU A 436 14.95 20.43 -20.39
C GLU A 436 14.42 21.18 -21.64
N LEU A 437 13.08 21.22 -21.82
CA LEU A 437 12.50 21.93 -22.97
C LEU A 437 12.65 23.44 -22.86
N LYS A 438 12.61 23.94 -21.62
CA LYS A 438 12.70 25.40 -21.35
C LYS A 438 14.08 25.79 -20.85
N SER A 439 14.95 24.82 -20.54
CA SER A 439 16.27 25.07 -19.94
C SER A 439 16.18 25.88 -18.64
N VAL A 440 15.20 25.58 -17.79
CA VAL A 440 15.00 26.24 -16.51
C VAL A 440 14.97 25.19 -15.38
N GLY A 441 15.41 25.57 -14.19
CA GLY A 441 15.42 24.69 -13.05
C GLY A 441 15.29 25.42 -11.73
N GLY A 442 15.02 24.67 -10.68
CA GLY A 442 14.92 25.16 -9.31
C GLY A 442 15.42 24.11 -8.31
N LYS A 443 15.83 24.58 -7.13
CA LYS A 443 16.26 23.72 -6.01
C LYS A 443 15.65 24.25 -4.73
N THR A 444 15.26 23.35 -3.86
CA THR A 444 14.78 23.67 -2.50
C THR A 444 15.13 22.55 -1.54
N SER A 445 15.04 22.80 -0.24
CA SER A 445 15.28 21.80 0.78
C SER A 445 14.36 21.99 1.96
N LEU A 446 14.19 20.95 2.76
CA LEU A 446 13.48 21.00 4.02
C LEU A 446 14.20 20.17 5.09
N THR A 447 13.97 20.51 6.35
CA THR A 447 14.47 19.75 7.49
C THR A 447 13.39 19.68 8.55
N GLU A 448 13.11 18.45 9.05
CA GLU A 448 12.11 18.23 10.07
C GLU A 448 12.66 17.40 11.23
N VAL A 449 12.19 17.71 12.43
CA VAL A 449 12.50 16.97 13.67
C VAL A 449 11.21 16.37 14.21
N LEU A 450 11.19 15.06 14.34
CA LEU A 450 10.02 14.24 14.65
C LEU A 450 10.24 13.55 16.01
N PRO A 451 9.73 14.10 17.12
CA PRO A 451 9.80 13.43 18.42
C PRO A 451 8.79 12.30 18.49
N ALA A 452 9.13 11.28 19.28
CA ALA A 452 8.21 10.22 19.65
C ALA A 452 8.39 9.84 21.11
N PHE A 453 7.30 9.34 21.70
CA PHE A 453 7.29 8.81 23.05
C PHE A 453 6.28 7.68 23.15
N GLY A 454 6.71 6.58 23.71
CA GLY A 454 5.85 5.43 23.99
C GLY A 454 5.95 4.99 25.44
N THR A 455 4.89 4.41 25.97
CA THR A 455 4.91 3.71 27.25
C THR A 455 3.99 2.51 27.21
N THR A 456 4.40 1.42 27.87
CA THR A 456 3.56 0.25 28.07
C THR A 456 3.47 -0.10 29.55
N TYR A 457 2.35 -0.72 29.93
CA TYR A 457 2.18 -1.39 31.20
C TYR A 457 1.64 -2.80 30.98
N SER A 458 2.45 -3.80 31.34
CA SER A 458 2.19 -5.22 31.09
C SER A 458 2.28 -6.01 32.40
N PRO A 459 1.27 -5.96 33.28
CA PRO A 459 1.30 -6.61 34.59
C PRO A 459 1.38 -8.14 34.50
N ASN A 460 1.10 -8.70 33.36
CA ASN A 460 1.25 -10.11 33.04
C ASN A 460 1.30 -10.31 31.52
N GLU A 461 1.49 -11.53 31.05
CA GLU A 461 1.59 -11.85 29.62
C GLU A 461 0.26 -11.77 28.84
N LYS A 462 -0.86 -11.57 29.53
CA LYS A 462 -2.19 -11.53 28.92
C LYS A 462 -2.69 -10.13 28.66
N ILE A 463 -2.12 -9.10 29.28
CA ILE A 463 -2.62 -7.74 29.21
C ILE A 463 -1.44 -6.79 29.02
N THR A 464 -1.51 -5.97 28.00
CA THR A 464 -0.65 -4.78 27.81
C THR A 464 -1.53 -3.58 27.54
N THR A 465 -1.39 -2.55 28.33
CA THR A 465 -1.93 -1.23 28.01
C THR A 465 -0.78 -0.35 27.49
N PHE A 466 -1.09 0.57 26.60
CA PHE A 466 -0.07 1.45 26.02
C PHE A 466 -0.59 2.86 25.79
N PHE A 467 0.33 3.80 25.79
CA PHE A 467 0.15 5.16 25.27
C PHE A 467 1.28 5.45 24.28
N GLY A 468 0.94 6.11 23.18
CA GLY A 468 1.87 6.53 22.14
C GLY A 468 1.65 7.97 21.72
N PHE A 469 2.75 8.65 21.43
CA PHE A 469 2.81 9.99 20.84
C PHE A 469 3.91 10.03 19.80
N HIS A 470 3.65 10.59 18.61
CA HIS A 470 4.71 10.86 17.65
C HIS A 470 4.35 12.01 16.69
N GLY A 471 5.40 12.66 16.18
CA GLY A 471 5.31 13.57 15.05
C GLY A 471 5.19 12.79 13.75
N GLY A 472 4.12 13.01 12.99
CA GLY A 472 3.94 12.49 11.64
C GLY A 472 4.49 13.44 10.59
N PHE A 473 5.06 12.90 9.53
CA PHE A 473 5.69 13.64 8.45
C PHE A 473 5.41 13.01 7.07
N SER A 474 5.18 13.85 6.07
CA SER A 474 5.25 13.45 4.65
C SER A 474 5.80 14.62 3.83
N PRO A 475 6.85 14.41 3.01
CA PRO A 475 7.40 15.46 2.17
C PRO A 475 6.42 15.84 1.05
N PRO A 476 6.47 17.09 0.55
CA PRO A 476 5.80 17.46 -0.70
C PRO A 476 6.49 16.76 -1.86
N ARG A 477 5.76 16.50 -2.94
CA ARG A 477 6.38 16.01 -4.18
C ARG A 477 7.24 17.11 -4.81
N VAL A 478 8.26 16.74 -5.57
CA VAL A 478 9.10 17.71 -6.30
C VAL A 478 8.24 18.65 -7.15
N GLU A 479 7.20 18.15 -7.81
CA GLU A 479 6.30 18.97 -8.65
C GLU A 479 5.42 19.96 -7.88
N ASP A 480 5.18 19.72 -6.59
CA ASP A 480 4.44 20.62 -5.72
C ASP A 480 5.36 21.70 -5.14
N ALA A 481 6.64 21.37 -4.91
CA ALA A 481 7.64 22.27 -4.35
C ALA A 481 8.33 23.17 -5.40
N ILE A 482 8.46 22.68 -6.65
CA ILE A 482 9.15 23.39 -7.74
C ILE A 482 8.28 23.37 -9.00
N SER A 483 7.85 24.55 -9.46
CA SER A 483 6.99 24.70 -10.64
C SER A 483 7.70 24.33 -11.96
N ASN A 484 6.93 24.22 -13.05
CA ASN A 484 7.45 24.01 -14.42
C ASN A 484 8.33 25.19 -14.94
N THR A 485 8.40 26.30 -14.21
CA THR A 485 9.22 27.46 -14.53
C THR A 485 10.42 27.59 -13.60
N GLY A 486 10.69 26.57 -12.77
CA GLY A 486 11.78 26.59 -11.78
C GLY A 486 11.49 27.46 -10.53
N THR A 487 10.26 28.01 -10.42
CA THR A 487 9.89 28.82 -9.26
C THR A 487 9.63 27.92 -8.06
N ILE A 488 10.19 28.27 -6.91
CA ILE A 488 9.95 27.59 -5.65
C ILE A 488 8.56 27.96 -5.15
N ILE A 489 7.78 26.93 -4.81
CA ILE A 489 6.45 27.05 -4.21
C ILE A 489 6.61 26.73 -2.72
N ASP A 490 6.18 27.64 -1.87
CA ASP A 490 6.20 27.44 -0.42
C ASP A 490 5.03 26.54 0.01
N VAL A 491 5.23 25.23 -0.20
CA VAL A 491 4.25 24.16 0.12
C VAL A 491 4.74 23.45 1.34
N GLY A 492 5.43 23.58 2.16
CA GLY A 492 5.88 22.82 3.34
C GLY A 492 5.46 21.33 3.37
N PRO A 493 6.04 20.52 4.21
CA PRO A 493 5.65 19.13 4.39
C PRO A 493 4.31 19.01 5.12
N GLU A 494 3.64 17.89 4.97
CA GLU A 494 2.55 17.55 5.89
C GLU A 494 3.10 17.23 7.27
N LYS A 495 2.40 17.72 8.30
CA LYS A 495 2.78 17.53 9.70
C LYS A 495 1.56 17.23 10.55
N SER A 496 1.71 16.27 11.45
CA SER A 496 0.67 15.95 12.45
C SER A 496 1.28 15.57 13.79
N TRP A 497 0.53 15.84 14.85
CA TRP A 497 0.77 15.27 16.17
C TRP A 497 -0.21 14.11 16.36
N ASN A 498 0.33 12.92 16.54
CA ASN A 498 -0.44 11.69 16.65
C ASN A 498 -0.39 11.18 18.09
N TYR A 499 -1.56 10.89 18.65
CA TYR A 499 -1.74 10.37 20.02
C TYR A 499 -2.57 9.10 19.94
N GLU A 500 -2.21 8.13 20.76
CA GLU A 500 -3.02 6.93 20.93
C GLU A 500 -2.92 6.37 22.34
N VAL A 501 -4.00 5.73 22.79
CA VAL A 501 -4.05 4.92 24.00
C VAL A 501 -4.81 3.65 23.70
N GLY A 502 -4.30 2.51 24.18
CA GLY A 502 -4.93 1.24 23.86
C GLY A 502 -4.60 0.11 24.82
N ILE A 503 -5.22 -1.03 24.50
CA ILE A 503 -5.06 -2.27 25.24
C ILE A 503 -4.95 -3.44 24.27
N ARG A 504 -4.02 -4.34 24.52
CA ARG A 504 -3.94 -5.69 23.92
C ARG A 504 -4.15 -6.71 25.00
N THR A 505 -5.04 -7.68 24.77
CA THR A 505 -5.31 -8.68 25.79
C THR A 505 -5.71 -10.03 25.20
N LYS A 506 -5.30 -11.10 25.92
CA LYS A 506 -5.72 -12.48 25.71
C LYS A 506 -6.49 -12.93 26.97
N PRO A 507 -7.75 -12.45 27.18
CA PRO A 507 -8.44 -12.55 28.46
C PRO A 507 -8.67 -14.00 28.91
N TYR A 508 -8.91 -14.91 27.96
CA TYR A 508 -9.05 -16.34 28.19
C TYR A 508 -8.65 -17.14 26.93
N THR A 509 -8.61 -18.45 27.04
CA THR A 509 -8.17 -19.35 25.96
C THR A 509 -8.98 -19.12 24.68
N GLY A 510 -8.27 -18.92 23.56
CA GLY A 510 -8.86 -18.69 22.25
C GLY A 510 -9.33 -17.26 22.00
N ALA A 511 -9.30 -16.36 23.01
CA ALA A 511 -9.68 -14.96 22.84
C ALA A 511 -8.47 -14.04 22.65
N LYS A 512 -8.57 -13.13 21.69
CA LYS A 512 -7.65 -11.99 21.46
C LYS A 512 -8.47 -10.73 21.26
N LEU A 513 -8.10 -9.65 21.93
CA LEU A 513 -8.73 -8.35 21.82
C LEU A 513 -7.67 -7.26 21.82
N ASP A 514 -7.66 -6.44 20.78
CA ASP A 514 -6.84 -5.25 20.66
C ASP A 514 -7.76 -4.05 20.41
N ALA A 515 -7.67 -3.02 21.24
CA ALA A 515 -8.48 -1.82 21.11
C ALA A 515 -7.62 -0.57 21.31
N ALA A 516 -7.86 0.47 20.53
CA ALA A 516 -7.18 1.74 20.66
C ALA A 516 -8.11 2.92 20.38
N LEU A 517 -7.91 4.02 21.11
CA LEU A 517 -8.40 5.35 20.77
C LEU A 517 -7.26 6.12 20.15
N PHE A 518 -7.54 6.89 19.11
CA PHE A 518 -6.54 7.69 18.41
C PHE A 518 -7.00 9.12 18.17
N ARG A 519 -6.03 10.02 18.09
CA ARG A 519 -6.18 11.40 17.65
C ARG A 519 -4.99 11.82 16.81
N ALA A 520 -5.25 12.48 15.68
CA ALA A 520 -4.23 13.09 14.82
C ALA A 520 -4.59 14.54 14.53
N ASP A 521 -3.79 15.46 15.09
CA ASP A 521 -3.89 16.90 14.88
C ASP A 521 -2.94 17.33 13.76
N PHE A 522 -3.47 17.64 12.59
CA PHE A 522 -2.69 18.15 11.47
C PHE A 522 -2.44 19.64 11.61
N GLN A 523 -1.19 20.02 11.75
CA GLN A 523 -0.74 21.41 11.68
C GLN A 523 -0.66 21.88 10.23
N GLN A 524 -0.39 20.95 9.30
CA GLN A 524 -0.44 21.17 7.87
C GLN A 524 -0.81 19.87 7.19
N GLN A 525 -1.95 19.85 6.53
CA GLN A 525 -2.40 18.78 5.66
C GLN A 525 -2.43 19.30 4.23
N ASN A 526 -1.80 18.55 3.32
CA ASN A 526 -1.85 18.82 1.89
C ASN A 526 -2.88 17.91 1.24
N SER A 527 -3.83 18.49 0.53
CA SER A 527 -4.87 17.75 -0.18
C SER A 527 -4.77 18.03 -1.66
N VAL A 528 -4.52 16.98 -2.43
CA VAL A 528 -4.45 17.03 -3.89
C VAL A 528 -5.77 16.59 -4.48
N GLY A 529 -6.29 17.34 -5.44
CA GLY A 529 -7.50 16.99 -6.17
C GLY A 529 -7.33 15.78 -7.06
N SER A 530 -6.17 15.62 -7.68
CA SER A 530 -5.81 14.47 -8.48
C SER A 530 -4.29 14.32 -8.57
N ILE A 531 -3.79 13.11 -8.40
CA ILE A 531 -2.34 12.81 -8.50
C ILE A 531 -1.94 12.44 -9.92
N ALA A 532 -2.86 12.41 -10.86
CA ALA A 532 -2.64 11.95 -12.24
C ALA A 532 -1.89 12.91 -13.13
N GLY A 533 -0.71 13.30 -12.71
CA GLY A 533 0.26 13.96 -13.56
C GLY A 533 -0.23 15.28 -14.19
N GLY A 534 0.10 16.33 -13.57
CA GLY A 534 -0.15 17.71 -13.91
C GLY A 534 -0.03 18.51 -12.61
N SER A 535 0.28 19.79 -12.70
CA SER A 535 0.20 20.70 -11.58
C SER A 535 -1.28 20.82 -11.16
N THR A 536 -1.77 19.88 -10.36
CA THR A 536 -3.07 20.03 -9.74
C THR A 536 -2.93 21.02 -8.60
N PRO A 537 -3.87 21.96 -8.46
CA PRO A 537 -3.86 22.88 -7.33
C PRO A 537 -3.88 22.06 -6.03
N LEU A 538 -2.96 22.37 -5.14
CA LEU A 538 -2.84 21.76 -3.83
C LEU A 538 -3.59 22.64 -2.83
N ALA A 539 -4.51 22.07 -2.06
CA ALA A 539 -5.12 22.75 -0.94
C ALA A 539 -4.38 22.38 0.35
N THR A 540 -3.98 23.36 1.15
CA THR A 540 -3.28 23.16 2.41
C THR A 540 -3.97 23.87 3.58
N GLY A 541 -4.08 23.20 4.74
CA GLY A 541 -4.72 23.73 5.94
C GLY A 541 -4.58 22.78 7.12
N GLU A 542 -5.27 23.05 8.21
CA GLU A 542 -5.29 22.24 9.42
C GLU A 542 -6.49 21.28 9.41
N ALA A 543 -6.30 20.12 10.03
CA ALA A 543 -7.33 19.08 10.08
C ALA A 543 -7.22 18.24 11.36
N LEU A 544 -8.34 17.65 11.78
CA LEU A 544 -8.44 16.80 12.95
C LEU A 544 -9.05 15.45 12.57
N TYR A 545 -8.41 14.37 13.04
CA TYR A 545 -8.95 13.02 13.00
C TYR A 545 -8.98 12.43 14.41
N GLU A 546 -10.12 11.85 14.79
CA GLU A 546 -10.29 11.15 16.06
C GLU A 546 -11.16 9.90 15.87
N GLY A 547 -10.90 8.86 16.66
CA GLY A 547 -11.70 7.66 16.58
C GLY A 547 -11.23 6.50 17.43
N ALA A 548 -11.76 5.33 17.14
CA ALA A 548 -11.47 4.08 17.82
C ALA A 548 -11.22 2.94 16.83
N GLU A 549 -10.37 2.03 17.22
CA GLU A 549 -10.03 0.79 16.51
C GLU A 549 -10.29 -0.41 17.41
N LEU A 550 -10.78 -1.51 16.84
CA LEU A 550 -11.02 -2.76 17.53
C LEU A 550 -10.66 -3.93 16.62
N LEU A 551 -9.79 -4.83 17.11
CA LEU A 551 -9.61 -6.18 16.58
C LEU A 551 -10.04 -7.17 17.65
N ALA A 552 -10.99 -8.03 17.33
CA ALA A 552 -11.44 -9.09 18.22
C ALA A 552 -11.39 -10.44 17.49
N ARG A 553 -10.86 -11.46 18.13
CA ARG A 553 -10.87 -12.86 17.65
C ARG A 553 -11.25 -13.78 18.77
N GLN A 554 -12.10 -14.77 18.47
CA GLN A 554 -12.46 -15.88 19.34
C GLN A 554 -12.38 -17.19 18.58
N ASP A 555 -11.53 -18.08 19.03
CA ASP A 555 -11.47 -19.48 18.62
C ASP A 555 -12.14 -20.33 19.70
N PHE A 556 -13.21 -21.04 19.35
CA PHE A 556 -14.00 -21.83 20.29
C PHE A 556 -13.45 -23.25 20.49
N GLY A 557 -12.70 -23.79 19.50
CA GLY A 557 -12.05 -25.10 19.64
C GLY A 557 -11.14 -25.14 20.86
N PRO A 558 -10.14 -24.31 21.02
CA PRO A 558 -9.29 -24.23 22.21
C PRO A 558 -10.06 -23.98 23.51
N LEU A 559 -11.14 -23.17 23.45
CA LEU A 559 -11.97 -22.87 24.63
C LEU A 559 -12.67 -24.13 25.19
N PHE A 560 -13.10 -25.03 24.31
CA PHE A 560 -13.81 -26.24 24.66
C PHE A 560 -12.94 -27.52 24.57
N ALA A 561 -11.62 -27.37 24.40
CA ALA A 561 -10.66 -28.45 24.18
C ALA A 561 -11.11 -29.40 23.05
N SER A 562 -11.59 -28.83 21.93
CA SER A 562 -12.10 -29.55 20.77
C SER A 562 -11.16 -29.36 19.57
N ASP A 563 -10.98 -30.45 18.80
CA ASP A 563 -10.27 -30.38 17.49
C ASP A 563 -11.14 -29.70 16.42
N HIS A 564 -12.44 -29.53 16.64
CA HIS A 564 -13.32 -28.72 15.83
C HIS A 564 -13.23 -27.25 16.28
N ASN A 565 -12.97 -26.33 15.37
CA ASN A 565 -12.89 -24.93 15.70
C ASN A 565 -13.91 -24.10 14.93
N VAL A 566 -14.91 -23.57 15.62
CA VAL A 566 -15.65 -22.41 15.13
C VAL A 566 -14.87 -21.17 15.56
N TYR A 567 -14.67 -20.22 14.65
CA TYR A 567 -13.98 -18.98 14.97
C TYR A 567 -14.74 -17.76 14.48
N PHE A 568 -14.55 -16.67 15.19
CA PHE A 568 -15.06 -15.35 14.84
C PHE A 568 -13.91 -14.35 14.91
N GLN A 569 -13.81 -13.47 13.90
CA GLN A 569 -12.86 -12.36 13.90
C GLN A 569 -13.57 -11.10 13.40
N ALA A 570 -13.28 -9.95 14.01
CA ALA A 570 -13.78 -8.66 13.58
C ALA A 570 -12.70 -7.60 13.68
N ALA A 571 -12.51 -6.85 12.60
CA ALA A 571 -11.71 -5.62 12.55
C ALA A 571 -12.67 -4.45 12.33
N TYR A 572 -12.76 -3.54 13.30
CA TYR A 572 -13.68 -2.42 13.25
C TYR A 572 -12.93 -1.10 13.47
N THR A 573 -13.32 -0.09 12.71
CA THR A 573 -12.81 1.27 12.82
C THR A 573 -13.98 2.24 12.88
N TRP A 574 -13.97 3.10 13.87
CA TRP A 574 -14.85 4.26 13.98
C TRP A 574 -14.03 5.53 13.90
N VAL A 575 -14.21 6.31 12.84
CA VAL A 575 -13.63 7.63 12.65
C VAL A 575 -14.68 8.65 13.06
N ALA A 576 -14.72 8.98 14.34
CA ALA A 576 -15.72 9.89 14.91
C ALA A 576 -15.60 11.29 14.30
N THR A 577 -14.38 11.80 14.21
CA THR A 577 -14.04 13.10 13.63
C THR A 577 -13.06 12.92 12.47
N ALA A 578 -13.29 13.60 11.35
CA ALA A 578 -12.36 13.80 10.26
C ALA A 578 -12.74 15.11 9.57
N GLU A 579 -12.23 16.25 10.01
CA GLU A 579 -12.73 17.55 9.60
C GLU A 579 -11.62 18.59 9.37
N MET A 580 -11.93 19.59 8.57
CA MET A 580 -11.09 20.78 8.43
C MET A 580 -11.28 21.67 9.65
N THR A 581 -10.19 22.02 10.32
CA THR A 581 -10.20 22.91 11.50
C THR A 581 -9.76 24.35 11.20
N SER A 582 -9.18 24.56 10.01
CA SER A 582 -8.86 25.89 9.50
C SER A 582 -9.29 26.07 8.05
N ALA A 583 -9.24 27.29 7.55
CA ALA A 583 -9.42 27.58 6.11
C ALA A 583 -8.26 26.97 5.32
N PHE A 584 -8.59 26.20 4.27
CA PHE A 584 -7.58 25.66 3.35
C PHE A 584 -7.23 26.70 2.29
N ARG A 585 -5.95 26.78 1.93
CA ARG A 585 -5.44 27.66 0.87
C ARG A 585 -5.08 26.84 -0.36
N CYS A 586 -5.50 27.30 -1.54
CA CYS A 586 -5.00 26.77 -2.80
C CYS A 586 -3.58 27.28 -3.09
N LEU A 587 -2.66 26.40 -3.38
CA LEU A 587 -1.31 26.73 -3.78
C LEU A 587 -1.15 26.58 -5.28
N GLY A 588 -0.52 27.57 -5.95
CA GLY A 588 -0.16 27.51 -7.36
C GLY A 588 -1.27 27.78 -8.39
N SER A 589 -2.53 27.92 -7.99
CA SER A 589 -3.64 28.31 -8.85
C SER A 589 -4.55 29.31 -8.13
N THR A 590 -5.13 30.23 -8.91
CA THR A 590 -5.98 31.28 -8.37
C THR A 590 -7.47 30.99 -8.47
N SER A 591 -7.88 29.92 -9.17
CA SER A 591 -9.31 29.77 -9.54
C SER A 591 -10.02 28.57 -8.90
N ASP A 592 -9.36 27.44 -8.69
CA ASP A 592 -10.03 26.20 -8.29
C ASP A 592 -9.09 25.22 -7.59
N CYS A 593 -9.56 24.66 -6.50
CA CYS A 593 -8.92 23.54 -5.79
C CYS A 593 -9.95 22.43 -5.62
N ASN A 594 -9.83 21.39 -6.41
CA ASN A 594 -10.67 20.21 -6.27
C ASN A 594 -12.17 20.54 -6.39
N GLY A 595 -12.54 21.39 -7.36
CA GLY A 595 -13.92 21.77 -7.62
C GLY A 595 -14.49 22.84 -6.68
N VAL A 596 -13.69 23.32 -5.73
CA VAL A 596 -14.07 24.41 -4.83
C VAL A 596 -13.26 25.64 -5.20
N THR A 597 -13.86 26.82 -5.22
CA THR A 597 -13.10 28.02 -5.54
C THR A 597 -12.06 28.33 -4.47
N ALA A 598 -10.89 28.78 -4.87
CA ALA A 598 -9.84 29.20 -3.96
C ALA A 598 -10.31 30.20 -2.91
N ARG A 599 -11.26 31.08 -3.31
CA ARG A 599 -11.87 32.08 -2.42
C ARG A 599 -12.73 31.44 -1.32
N GLU A 600 -13.55 30.46 -1.65
CA GLU A 600 -14.42 29.79 -0.67
C GLU A 600 -13.59 29.01 0.33
N LEU A 601 -12.57 28.27 -0.13
CA LEU A 601 -11.64 27.58 0.77
C LEU A 601 -10.91 28.56 1.68
N ALA A 602 -10.36 29.64 1.14
CA ALA A 602 -9.62 30.66 1.90
C ALA A 602 -10.50 31.40 2.92
N ASN A 603 -11.80 31.53 2.65
CA ASN A 603 -12.75 32.15 3.56
C ASN A 603 -13.24 31.17 4.66
N GLY A 604 -12.81 29.93 4.64
CA GLY A 604 -13.20 28.92 5.62
C GLY A 604 -14.68 28.46 5.50
N ALA A 605 -15.25 28.56 4.31
CA ALA A 605 -16.64 28.19 4.07
C ALA A 605 -16.97 26.73 4.43
N TYR A 606 -15.94 25.86 4.47
CA TYR A 606 -16.07 24.42 4.68
C TYR A 606 -15.41 23.93 5.98
N ILE A 607 -15.05 24.83 6.90
CA ILE A 607 -14.56 24.46 8.24
C ILE A 607 -15.66 23.66 8.94
N GLY A 608 -15.27 22.53 9.56
CA GLY A 608 -16.18 21.58 10.22
C GLY A 608 -16.79 20.55 9.26
N ASN A 609 -16.60 20.69 7.94
CA ASN A 609 -17.02 19.64 7.01
C ASN A 609 -16.09 18.41 7.12
N ARG A 610 -16.70 17.23 6.91
CA ARG A 610 -15.95 15.98 6.89
C ARG A 610 -15.02 15.94 5.70
N LEU A 611 -13.78 15.52 5.95
CA LEU A 611 -12.76 15.37 4.92
C LEU A 611 -13.14 14.28 3.91
N PRO A 612 -12.83 14.46 2.62
CA PRO A 612 -13.17 13.49 1.58
C PRO A 612 -12.51 12.12 1.81
N TYR A 613 -13.23 11.06 1.42
CA TYR A 613 -12.78 9.66 1.50
C TYR A 613 -12.45 9.18 2.92
N SER A 614 -13.15 9.72 3.90
CA SER A 614 -13.04 9.34 5.32
C SER A 614 -14.37 8.75 5.81
N PRO A 615 -14.68 7.48 5.53
CA PRO A 615 -15.90 6.83 6.03
C PRO A 615 -15.91 6.82 7.55
N GLU A 616 -17.10 7.00 8.15
CA GLU A 616 -17.23 7.01 9.62
C GLU A 616 -17.03 5.62 10.22
N HIS A 617 -17.50 4.59 9.54
CA HIS A 617 -17.44 3.21 9.99
C HIS A 617 -16.86 2.30 8.93
N ASN A 618 -15.91 1.46 9.31
CA ASN A 618 -15.41 0.33 8.52
C ASN A 618 -15.45 -0.93 9.39
N LEU A 619 -15.95 -2.02 8.83
CA LEU A 619 -16.00 -3.33 9.50
C LEU A 619 -15.64 -4.43 8.52
N THR A 620 -14.71 -5.30 8.92
CA THR A 620 -14.52 -6.62 8.31
C THR A 620 -14.74 -7.67 9.37
N ALA A 621 -15.75 -8.51 9.22
CA ALA A 621 -16.08 -9.56 10.15
C ALA A 621 -16.08 -10.93 9.45
N THR A 622 -15.43 -11.91 10.06
CA THR A 622 -15.33 -13.29 9.56
C THR A 622 -15.86 -14.25 10.57
N ILE A 623 -16.72 -15.17 10.13
CA ILE A 623 -17.10 -16.35 10.89
C ILE A 623 -16.69 -17.58 10.09
N GLY A 624 -16.02 -18.53 10.73
CA GLY A 624 -15.54 -19.72 10.06
C GLY A 624 -15.60 -20.97 10.92
N TYR A 625 -15.39 -22.10 10.25
CA TYR A 625 -15.32 -23.42 10.84
C TYR A 625 -14.17 -24.21 10.25
N SER A 626 -13.28 -24.69 11.11
CA SER A 626 -12.20 -25.62 10.77
C SER A 626 -12.49 -27.02 11.33
N HIS A 627 -12.44 -28.01 10.46
CA HIS A 627 -12.67 -29.43 10.80
C HIS A 627 -11.34 -30.19 10.86
N PRO A 628 -11.15 -31.18 11.78
CA PRO A 628 -9.89 -31.94 11.90
C PRO A 628 -9.45 -32.71 10.64
N SER A 629 -10.38 -32.97 9.70
CA SER A 629 -10.05 -33.60 8.41
C SER A 629 -9.24 -32.69 7.45
N GLY A 630 -9.01 -31.42 7.80
CA GLY A 630 -8.38 -30.45 6.92
C GLY A 630 -9.38 -29.59 6.12
N PHE A 631 -10.67 -29.68 6.40
CA PHE A 631 -11.69 -28.81 5.80
C PHE A 631 -11.81 -27.52 6.59
N ASP A 632 -11.83 -26.39 5.88
CA ASP A 632 -12.07 -25.03 6.41
C ASP A 632 -13.08 -24.31 5.53
N ILE A 633 -14.02 -23.60 6.14
CA ILE A 633 -14.96 -22.73 5.44
C ILE A 633 -15.20 -21.47 6.27
N HIS A 634 -15.26 -20.32 5.60
CA HIS A 634 -15.61 -19.08 6.26
C HIS A 634 -16.46 -18.15 5.37
N LEU A 635 -17.24 -17.33 6.05
CA LEU A 635 -17.98 -16.19 5.51
C LEU A 635 -17.33 -14.91 6.04
N GLU A 636 -16.97 -14.03 5.15
CA GLU A 636 -16.45 -12.70 5.44
C GLU A 636 -17.46 -11.63 5.00
N THR A 637 -17.70 -10.66 5.86
CA THR A 637 -18.54 -9.49 5.60
C THR A 637 -17.66 -8.26 5.64
N VAL A 638 -17.67 -7.45 4.58
CA VAL A 638 -17.00 -6.16 4.50
C VAL A 638 -18.06 -5.07 4.43
N TYR A 639 -18.07 -4.17 5.40
CA TYR A 639 -18.91 -2.97 5.43
C TYR A 639 -18.04 -1.72 5.39
N VAL A 640 -18.35 -0.80 4.49
CA VAL A 640 -17.77 0.53 4.42
C VAL A 640 -18.90 1.55 4.51
N GLY A 641 -18.80 2.46 5.47
CA GLY A 641 -19.79 3.50 5.71
C GLY A 641 -19.78 4.60 4.64
N LYS A 642 -20.79 5.45 4.66
CA LYS A 642 -20.92 6.60 3.77
C LYS A 642 -19.72 7.52 3.88
N GLN A 643 -19.36 8.14 2.74
CA GLN A 643 -18.26 9.10 2.66
C GLN A 643 -18.55 10.16 1.60
N PHE A 644 -17.89 11.29 1.69
CA PHE A 644 -17.97 12.35 0.68
C PHE A 644 -16.76 12.29 -0.26
N SER A 645 -16.96 12.69 -1.50
CA SER A 645 -15.88 12.80 -2.49
C SER A 645 -15.23 14.17 -2.53
N ASP A 646 -15.85 15.17 -1.88
CA ASP A 646 -15.49 16.59 -1.99
C ASP A 646 -15.57 17.33 -0.64
N PHE A 647 -14.96 18.51 -0.56
CA PHE A 647 -14.93 19.35 0.64
C PHE A 647 -16.27 20.01 0.98
N MET A 648 -17.18 20.15 0.02
CA MET A 648 -18.49 20.75 0.23
C MET A 648 -19.46 19.82 0.94
N ASN A 649 -19.12 18.53 1.02
CA ASN A 649 -19.96 17.45 1.53
C ASN A 649 -21.31 17.37 0.80
N LEU A 650 -21.29 17.52 -0.52
CA LEU A 650 -22.47 17.39 -1.35
C LEU A 650 -23.08 15.99 -1.23
N LYS A 651 -24.38 15.92 -1.00
CA LYS A 651 -25.11 14.64 -1.03
C LYS A 651 -25.35 14.19 -2.47
N ASP A 652 -25.75 15.13 -3.32
CA ASP A 652 -25.89 14.92 -4.77
C ASP A 652 -24.89 15.82 -5.49
N GLY A 653 -24.14 15.28 -6.44
CA GLY A 653 -23.23 16.05 -7.26
C GLY A 653 -23.93 17.15 -8.07
N MET A 654 -25.23 16.99 -8.37
CA MET A 654 -26.02 17.98 -9.05
C MET A 654 -26.25 19.28 -8.26
N ASP A 655 -26.00 19.25 -6.95
CA ASP A 655 -26.09 20.43 -6.07
C ASP A 655 -24.83 21.30 -6.15
N HIS A 656 -23.84 20.92 -6.97
CA HIS A 656 -22.61 21.70 -7.16
C HIS A 656 -22.96 23.11 -7.70
N PRO A 657 -22.41 24.18 -7.04
CA PRO A 657 -22.80 25.56 -7.37
C PRO A 657 -22.33 26.06 -8.73
N ASP A 658 -21.29 25.42 -9.32
CA ASP A 658 -20.84 25.82 -10.66
C ASP A 658 -21.85 25.42 -11.73
N THR A 659 -22.53 26.44 -12.24
CA THR A 659 -23.53 26.31 -13.29
C THR A 659 -23.11 26.99 -14.59
N THR A 660 -21.87 27.50 -14.67
CA THR A 660 -21.45 28.46 -15.71
C THR A 660 -21.15 27.84 -17.06
N ASN A 661 -20.95 26.51 -17.13
CA ASN A 661 -20.72 25.80 -18.37
C ASN A 661 -21.92 24.90 -18.72
N ASN A 662 -22.15 24.62 -20.01
CA ASN A 662 -23.07 23.57 -20.48
C ASN A 662 -22.74 22.21 -19.87
N PHE A 663 -21.53 22.04 -19.35
CA PHE A 663 -21.06 20.98 -18.48
C PHE A 663 -21.01 21.51 -17.04
N ARG A 664 -22.09 21.31 -16.30
CA ARG A 664 -22.06 21.55 -14.85
C ARG A 664 -21.08 20.56 -14.21
N GLN A 665 -20.18 21.06 -13.39
CA GLN A 665 -19.23 20.16 -12.67
C GLN A 665 -19.97 19.06 -11.90
N GLY A 666 -21.15 19.33 -11.34
CA GLY A 666 -22.01 18.34 -10.73
C GLY A 666 -22.45 17.18 -11.63
N ARG A 667 -22.42 17.33 -12.95
CA ARG A 667 -22.71 16.24 -13.91
C ARG A 667 -21.49 15.42 -14.27
N SER A 668 -20.31 15.77 -13.75
CA SER A 668 -19.06 15.08 -14.05
C SER A 668 -18.96 13.70 -13.41
N GLY A 669 -19.78 13.39 -12.41
CA GLY A 669 -19.64 12.21 -11.56
C GLY A 669 -18.54 12.34 -10.50
N GLN A 670 -17.82 13.49 -10.46
CA GLN A 670 -16.69 13.72 -9.53
C GLN A 670 -17.13 14.19 -8.15
N PHE A 671 -18.38 14.62 -8.00
CA PHE A 671 -18.92 15.19 -6.77
C PHE A 671 -20.06 14.33 -6.22
N GLY A 672 -20.32 14.49 -4.95
CA GLY A 672 -21.43 13.86 -4.25
C GLY A 672 -20.99 12.77 -3.27
N GLN A 673 -21.96 12.33 -2.48
CA GLN A 673 -21.78 11.26 -1.52
C GLN A 673 -21.50 9.94 -2.23
N ILE A 674 -20.65 9.13 -1.64
CA ILE A 674 -20.49 7.71 -1.92
C ILE A 674 -21.26 6.97 -0.84
N ASP A 675 -22.27 6.21 -1.23
CA ASP A 675 -23.12 5.46 -0.31
C ASP A 675 -22.35 4.33 0.36
N ASP A 676 -22.85 3.90 1.53
CA ASP A 676 -22.35 2.73 2.21
C ASP A 676 -22.65 1.45 1.43
N PHE A 677 -21.81 0.44 1.63
CA PHE A 677 -21.99 -0.86 0.99
C PHE A 677 -21.58 -2.02 1.89
N VAL A 678 -22.17 -3.17 1.61
CA VAL A 678 -21.83 -4.45 2.23
C VAL A 678 -21.45 -5.46 1.16
N VAL A 679 -20.26 -6.04 1.28
CA VAL A 679 -19.80 -7.13 0.40
C VAL A 679 -19.65 -8.39 1.22
N LEU A 680 -20.20 -9.50 0.72
CA LEU A 680 -20.04 -10.84 1.32
C LEU A 680 -19.08 -11.68 0.50
N ASN A 681 -18.12 -12.31 1.17
CA ASN A 681 -17.17 -13.25 0.57
C ASN A 681 -17.28 -14.59 1.27
N VAL A 682 -17.18 -15.69 0.51
CA VAL A 682 -17.12 -17.06 1.04
C VAL A 682 -15.87 -17.73 0.50
N ALA A 683 -15.14 -18.43 1.35
CA ALA A 683 -14.06 -19.28 0.91
C ALA A 683 -14.07 -20.61 1.64
N THR A 684 -13.64 -21.65 0.96
CA THR A 684 -13.50 -23.00 1.51
C THR A 684 -12.21 -23.63 1.02
N THR A 685 -11.51 -24.31 1.92
CA THR A 685 -10.28 -25.04 1.62
C THR A 685 -10.40 -26.47 2.13
N TYR A 686 -9.86 -27.42 1.41
CA TYR A 686 -9.73 -28.80 1.83
C TYR A 686 -8.33 -29.33 1.62
N HIS A 687 -7.62 -29.61 2.70
CA HIS A 687 -6.28 -30.18 2.68
C HIS A 687 -6.33 -31.70 2.53
N VAL A 688 -5.83 -32.25 1.42
CA VAL A 688 -5.74 -33.67 1.14
C VAL A 688 -4.36 -34.19 1.57
N LYS A 689 -4.26 -34.67 2.82
CA LYS A 689 -3.00 -35.11 3.46
C LYS A 689 -2.14 -36.08 2.62
N PRO A 690 -2.68 -37.13 1.98
CA PRO A 690 -1.85 -38.12 1.26
C PRO A 690 -1.05 -37.56 0.08
N ILE A 691 -1.52 -36.47 -0.51
CA ILE A 691 -0.86 -35.81 -1.66
C ILE A 691 -0.39 -34.39 -1.31
N ASN A 692 -0.42 -34.02 -0.03
CA ASN A 692 -0.03 -32.71 0.52
C ASN A 692 -0.54 -31.53 -0.32
N THR A 693 -1.84 -31.57 -0.65
CA THR A 693 -2.47 -30.63 -1.60
C THR A 693 -3.69 -29.99 -0.95
N ASP A 694 -3.74 -28.67 -1.07
CA ASP A 694 -4.89 -27.87 -0.70
C ASP A 694 -5.73 -27.58 -1.96
N PHE A 695 -7.01 -27.95 -1.94
CA PHE A 695 -8.00 -27.54 -2.92
C PHE A 695 -8.89 -26.47 -2.32
N PHE A 696 -9.26 -25.47 -3.12
CA PHE A 696 -10.11 -24.41 -2.62
C PHE A 696 -11.11 -23.88 -3.66
N VAL A 697 -12.17 -23.27 -3.14
CA VAL A 697 -13.13 -22.46 -3.89
C VAL A 697 -13.38 -21.20 -3.11
N SER A 698 -13.38 -20.05 -3.79
CA SER A 698 -13.76 -18.79 -3.19
C SER A 698 -14.73 -18.00 -4.08
N LEU A 699 -15.67 -17.32 -3.45
CA LEU A 699 -16.63 -16.43 -4.06
C LEU A 699 -16.49 -15.05 -3.44
N LYS A 700 -15.94 -14.12 -4.21
CA LYS A 700 -15.83 -12.70 -3.81
C LYS A 700 -17.05 -11.94 -4.31
N ASN A 701 -17.55 -11.02 -3.50
CA ASN A 701 -18.80 -10.31 -3.78
C ASN A 701 -19.93 -11.27 -4.13
N LEU A 702 -20.25 -12.18 -3.19
CA LEU A 702 -21.20 -13.29 -3.37
C LEU A 702 -22.55 -12.84 -3.96
N LEU A 703 -23.08 -11.70 -3.53
CA LEU A 703 -24.38 -11.17 -3.95
C LEU A 703 -24.30 -10.34 -5.24
N ASP A 704 -23.11 -10.16 -5.82
CA ASP A 704 -22.85 -9.27 -6.97
C ASP A 704 -23.31 -7.82 -6.71
N GLU A 705 -23.04 -7.35 -5.48
CA GLU A 705 -23.37 -5.99 -5.06
C GLU A 705 -22.69 -4.97 -5.98
N THR A 706 -23.45 -3.97 -6.39
CA THR A 706 -22.98 -2.90 -7.26
C THR A 706 -22.84 -1.62 -6.46
N TYR A 707 -21.61 -1.14 -6.29
CA TYR A 707 -21.30 0.00 -5.45
C TYR A 707 -20.23 0.91 -6.08
N ILE A 708 -20.20 2.16 -5.64
CA ILE A 708 -19.21 3.16 -6.06
C ILE A 708 -18.06 3.14 -5.05
N VAL A 709 -16.81 3.14 -5.54
CA VAL A 709 -15.62 3.20 -4.67
C VAL A 709 -14.89 4.54 -4.77
N ASP A 710 -15.02 5.25 -5.89
CA ASP A 710 -14.31 6.50 -6.14
C ASP A 710 -15.10 7.43 -7.06
N ARG A 711 -14.96 8.75 -6.82
CA ARG A 711 -15.46 9.81 -7.67
C ARG A 711 -14.39 10.83 -8.08
N THR A 712 -13.15 10.66 -7.66
CA THR A 712 -12.06 11.63 -7.91
C THR A 712 -11.92 12.00 -9.40
N ARG A 713 -12.17 11.05 -10.30
CA ARG A 713 -12.03 11.22 -11.76
C ARG A 713 -13.30 10.92 -12.54
N GLY A 714 -14.43 10.97 -11.87
CA GLY A 714 -15.70 10.40 -12.25
C GLY A 714 -15.96 9.11 -11.49
N ILE A 715 -17.15 8.53 -11.68
CA ILE A 715 -17.61 7.35 -10.96
C ILE A 715 -16.78 6.12 -11.36
N LEU A 716 -16.20 5.44 -10.35
CA LEU A 716 -15.58 4.15 -10.48
C LEU A 716 -16.31 3.11 -9.62
N PRO A 717 -16.64 1.92 -10.17
CA PRO A 717 -17.31 0.86 -9.43
C PRO A 717 -16.32 0.03 -8.59
N GLY A 718 -16.87 -0.63 -7.56
CA GLY A 718 -16.22 -1.75 -6.89
C GLY A 718 -16.12 -2.99 -7.78
N ALA A 719 -15.31 -3.96 -7.33
CA ALA A 719 -15.10 -5.21 -8.06
C ALA A 719 -16.40 -6.03 -8.14
N PRO A 720 -16.78 -6.51 -9.33
CA PRO A 720 -17.91 -7.41 -9.50
C PRO A 720 -17.61 -8.78 -8.91
N ARG A 721 -18.62 -9.66 -8.81
CA ARG A 721 -18.47 -11.02 -8.33
C ARG A 721 -17.36 -11.75 -9.08
N LEU A 722 -16.48 -12.40 -8.30
CA LEU A 722 -15.42 -13.26 -8.81
C LEU A 722 -15.57 -14.64 -8.17
N ILE A 723 -15.69 -15.66 -8.99
CA ILE A 723 -15.69 -17.06 -8.56
C ILE A 723 -14.32 -17.62 -8.91
N GLN A 724 -13.63 -18.20 -7.95
CA GLN A 724 -12.30 -18.77 -8.09
C GLN A 724 -12.30 -20.22 -7.60
N ALA A 725 -11.52 -21.07 -8.26
CA ALA A 725 -11.20 -22.40 -7.77
C ALA A 725 -9.76 -22.74 -8.13
N GLY A 726 -9.09 -23.45 -7.26
CA GLY A 726 -7.69 -23.76 -7.45
C GLY A 726 -7.17 -24.84 -6.53
N PHE A 727 -5.88 -25.09 -6.66
CA PHE A 727 -5.14 -25.99 -5.79
C PHE A 727 -3.73 -25.47 -5.53
N LYS A 728 -3.14 -25.92 -4.42
CA LYS A 728 -1.73 -25.74 -4.08
C LYS A 728 -1.14 -27.05 -3.61
N VAL A 729 -0.17 -27.57 -4.37
CA VAL A 729 0.60 -28.77 -4.00
C VAL A 729 1.86 -28.33 -3.28
N ASN A 730 2.15 -28.92 -2.11
CA ASN A 730 3.38 -28.70 -1.37
C ASN A 730 4.25 -29.97 -1.46
N PHE A 731 5.56 -29.82 -1.68
CA PHE A 731 6.51 -30.93 -1.90
C PHE A 731 7.89 -30.63 -1.31
#